data_56e190e49c350384ec2b1c1d7ba36570
#
_entry.id   56e190e49c350384ec2b1c1d7ba36570
#
_cell.length_a   1.000
_cell.length_b   1.000
_cell.length_c   1.000
_cell.angle_alpha   90.00
_cell.angle_beta   90.00
_cell.angle_gamma   90.00
#
_symmetry.space_group_name_H-M   'P 1'
#
loop_
_entity.id
_entity.type
_entity.pdbx_description
1 polymer ?
#
loop_
_entity_poly.entity_id
_entity_poly.type
_entity_poly.pdbx_seq_one_letter_code
_entity_poly.pdbx_strand_id
1 'polypeptide(L)'
;MEHYDWNDGWLFCPTFDPALVRPECTGLELEPVRIPHTVKALPYNYCNENDHQRLCGYRREFFAPAEWAGRTVLLTFGAIAHDATVFCNGRRLFHHGCGYTAFTVDLTSALHLGKKNVLAVRCDSRENLNIPPFGGSIDYLTYGGIYRGVSLDIKEPAYLRDVFVEARAEGDFRIYTATVGETVGCTLQAEIRSPAGSRAVYRGELALPITGTLNGVHPWSIEHPTLYTLTVKLIRPGTSGLPDRVLDEKTVRFGFRTVQFVAGGLYLNGQRVVLRGINRHQSYAYQGYAMPDSLQRLDAQFIKKDLGCNAVRTSHYPQSPAFLDACDELGLLVFTEMPGWQHVGDEAWKAQALQNCREMVCQCRNHPSVFLWGARVNGSPDDEAFYKRTNEAIHRLDPTRPTAGAHIRRREQLLEDVYAYNDYSYRGRGPACEARASVTPDTRKGYLISEFGGQNFPAKPFDDEAHRLVQALHFAAVLNDSIAQQGVAGSFGWCLADYNTHREFGSGDRICYHGVMDLFRNPKLSAAVYASQKTPRAPSDIVLEVSSAMALGDLPGGVPGACWVFTNAESVRLYRGNDFVAEFAPDRRGRFAALPHPPIEINDFVGSLLEKYEGMDHASALQVAAILNELRRDAMEPSPLSRARMLSLRLGWNDVLRMYYKYIGVLGSPAAEYRFEAVWHGRAVRTVVREPVQSVRLECVVHNPILTDGPTWDCAAVSLRAIDQNGNLLPYCGEAVQLRTEGPVKILGPAVVPLRGGMGGTYLATTGEAGRAVLHCRMEGALDTEAYLTIRCRE
;
A
#
# COMPACT_ATOMS: atom_id res chain seq x y z
N MET A 1 7.67 -35.21 -4.65
CA MET A 1 6.70 -34.19 -4.16
C MET A 1 6.13 -33.47 -5.36
N GLU A 2 4.82 -33.32 -5.43
CA GLU A 2 4.13 -32.64 -6.52
C GLU A 2 3.38 -31.45 -5.94
N HIS A 3 3.41 -30.32 -6.65
CA HIS A 3 2.71 -29.11 -6.27
C HIS A 3 1.88 -28.62 -7.46
N TYR A 4 0.63 -28.28 -7.22
CA TYR A 4 -0.30 -27.80 -8.23
C TYR A 4 -0.93 -26.49 -7.82
N ASP A 5 -0.87 -25.49 -8.69
CA ASP A 5 -1.76 -24.32 -8.60
C ASP A 5 -3.19 -24.77 -8.91
N TRP A 6 -4.10 -24.55 -7.97
CA TRP A 6 -5.47 -25.12 -8.05
C TRP A 6 -6.55 -24.05 -8.16
N ASN A 7 -6.27 -23.00 -8.94
CA ASN A 7 -7.09 -21.79 -9.04
C ASN A 7 -8.15 -21.81 -10.14
N ASP A 8 -8.10 -22.79 -11.04
CA ASP A 8 -9.09 -23.03 -12.09
C ASP A 8 -10.10 -24.12 -11.72
N GLY A 9 -11.08 -24.38 -12.59
CA GLY A 9 -12.04 -25.47 -12.46
C GLY A 9 -12.98 -25.36 -11.24
N TRP A 10 -13.13 -24.20 -10.66
CA TRP A 10 -14.07 -23.93 -9.59
C TRP A 10 -15.44 -23.52 -10.14
N LEU A 11 -16.50 -23.97 -9.43
CA LEU A 11 -17.88 -23.58 -9.65
C LEU A 11 -18.36 -22.81 -8.43
N PHE A 12 -18.90 -21.63 -8.64
CA PHE A 12 -19.44 -20.75 -7.61
C PHE A 12 -20.96 -20.83 -7.54
N CYS A 13 -21.51 -20.88 -6.34
CA CYS A 13 -22.92 -20.80 -6.03
C CYS A 13 -23.19 -19.57 -5.17
N PRO A 14 -23.93 -18.56 -5.66
CA PRO A 14 -24.17 -17.31 -4.94
C PRO A 14 -24.86 -17.48 -3.58
N THR A 15 -25.62 -18.56 -3.40
CA THR A 15 -26.26 -18.93 -2.14
C THR A 15 -25.90 -20.37 -1.81
N PHE A 16 -25.31 -20.60 -0.65
CA PHE A 16 -24.94 -21.97 -0.24
C PHE A 16 -26.16 -22.88 -0.12
N ASP A 17 -26.09 -24.00 -0.82
CA ASP A 17 -27.05 -25.09 -0.71
C ASP A 17 -26.33 -26.36 -0.25
N PRO A 18 -26.86 -27.15 0.72
CA PRO A 18 -26.28 -28.41 1.15
C PRO A 18 -26.09 -29.45 0.02
N ALA A 19 -26.79 -29.33 -1.11
CA ALA A 19 -26.59 -30.16 -2.28
C ALA A 19 -25.18 -30.00 -2.89
N LEU A 20 -24.55 -28.85 -2.74
CA LEU A 20 -23.15 -28.62 -3.18
C LEU A 20 -22.14 -29.61 -2.62
N VAL A 21 -22.41 -30.12 -1.42
CA VAL A 21 -21.52 -31.02 -0.68
C VAL A 21 -21.68 -32.47 -1.16
N ARG A 22 -22.77 -32.79 -1.81
CA ARG A 22 -23.11 -34.17 -2.23
C ARG A 22 -22.37 -34.54 -3.52
N PRO A 23 -22.03 -35.84 -3.74
CA PRO A 23 -21.45 -36.26 -5.01
C PRO A 23 -22.34 -35.94 -6.20
N GLU A 24 -23.62 -36.17 -6.09
CA GLU A 24 -24.63 -35.78 -7.10
C GLU A 24 -25.20 -34.40 -6.74
N CYS A 25 -24.84 -33.39 -7.51
CA CYS A 25 -25.34 -32.03 -7.36
C CYS A 25 -26.18 -31.70 -8.61
N THR A 26 -27.51 -31.67 -8.43
CA THR A 26 -28.45 -31.36 -9.51
C THR A 26 -29.35 -30.19 -9.11
N GLY A 27 -29.81 -29.42 -10.10
CA GLY A 27 -30.78 -28.34 -9.88
C GLY A 27 -30.23 -27.06 -9.30
N LEU A 28 -28.89 -26.87 -9.22
CA LEU A 28 -28.24 -25.62 -8.81
C LEU A 28 -27.67 -24.89 -10.01
N GLU A 29 -27.82 -23.57 -10.02
CA GLU A 29 -27.10 -22.71 -10.95
C GLU A 29 -25.69 -22.48 -10.41
N LEU A 30 -24.69 -22.96 -11.14
CA LEU A 30 -23.28 -22.88 -10.80
C LEU A 30 -22.53 -22.10 -11.87
N GLU A 31 -21.77 -21.08 -11.45
CA GLU A 31 -20.97 -20.24 -12.33
C GLU A 31 -19.51 -20.72 -12.37
N PRO A 32 -18.92 -21.00 -13.53
CA PRO A 32 -17.48 -21.28 -13.63
C PRO A 32 -16.67 -20.05 -13.24
N VAL A 33 -15.75 -20.24 -12.29
CA VAL A 33 -14.89 -19.15 -11.81
C VAL A 33 -13.44 -19.58 -11.70
N ARG A 34 -12.54 -18.61 -11.76
CA ARG A 34 -11.10 -18.78 -11.46
C ARG A 34 -10.74 -17.96 -10.23
N ILE A 35 -9.89 -18.52 -9.38
CA ILE A 35 -9.40 -17.86 -8.17
C ILE A 35 -8.19 -16.98 -8.52
N PRO A 36 -8.07 -15.79 -7.93
CA PRO A 36 -8.88 -15.11 -6.90
C PRO A 36 -10.30 -14.77 -7.37
N HIS A 37 -11.30 -14.92 -6.50
CA HIS A 37 -12.70 -14.65 -6.84
C HIS A 37 -13.41 -13.86 -5.75
N THR A 38 -14.17 -12.83 -6.15
CA THR A 38 -15.09 -12.07 -5.27
C THR A 38 -16.52 -12.53 -5.50
N VAL A 39 -17.30 -12.61 -4.42
CA VAL A 39 -18.70 -13.11 -4.51
C VAL A 39 -19.62 -12.23 -5.37
N LYS A 40 -19.25 -10.98 -5.57
CA LYS A 40 -19.92 -10.04 -6.49
C LYS A 40 -18.98 -8.90 -6.86
N ALA A 41 -18.97 -8.50 -8.12
CA ALA A 41 -18.31 -7.28 -8.56
C ALA A 41 -18.98 -6.04 -7.90
N LEU A 42 -18.17 -5.07 -7.52
CA LEU A 42 -18.61 -3.88 -6.81
C LEU A 42 -18.87 -2.72 -7.77
N PRO A 43 -19.80 -1.81 -7.47
CA PRO A 43 -19.82 -0.50 -8.07
C PRO A 43 -18.61 0.32 -7.58
N TYR A 44 -18.29 1.41 -8.28
CA TYR A 44 -17.22 2.31 -7.83
C TYR A 44 -17.51 2.92 -6.44
N ASN A 45 -18.74 3.39 -6.24
CA ASN A 45 -19.24 4.01 -5.00
C ASN A 45 -20.61 3.44 -4.63
N TYR A 46 -21.18 3.86 -3.49
CA TYR A 46 -22.45 3.38 -2.94
C TYR A 46 -22.53 1.84 -2.83
N CYS A 47 -21.38 1.19 -2.51
CA CYS A 47 -21.34 -0.26 -2.29
C CYS A 47 -22.35 -0.66 -1.21
N ASN A 48 -23.02 -1.80 -1.44
CA ASN A 48 -23.94 -2.37 -0.47
C ASN A 48 -23.34 -3.63 0.14
N GLU A 49 -23.20 -3.66 1.44
CA GLU A 49 -22.62 -4.78 2.19
C GLU A 49 -23.35 -6.09 1.91
N ASN A 50 -24.67 -6.04 1.76
CA ASN A 50 -25.49 -7.22 1.46
C ASN A 50 -25.11 -7.91 0.12
N ASP A 51 -24.39 -7.21 -0.77
CA ASP A 51 -23.91 -7.80 -2.01
C ASP A 51 -22.74 -8.78 -1.79
N HIS A 52 -21.93 -8.58 -0.75
CA HIS A 52 -20.78 -9.44 -0.45
C HIS A 52 -20.83 -10.08 0.95
N GLN A 53 -21.68 -9.61 1.85
CA GLN A 53 -21.92 -10.24 3.15
C GLN A 53 -22.99 -11.32 3.01
N ARG A 54 -22.60 -12.49 2.51
CA ARG A 54 -23.53 -13.58 2.21
C ARG A 54 -22.95 -14.94 2.55
N LEU A 55 -23.85 -15.91 2.65
CA LEU A 55 -23.51 -17.32 2.73
C LEU A 55 -23.53 -17.90 1.31
N CYS A 56 -22.37 -18.21 0.76
CA CYS A 56 -22.19 -18.74 -0.58
C CYS A 56 -21.40 -20.06 -0.56
N GLY A 57 -21.24 -20.69 -1.72
CA GLY A 57 -20.52 -21.94 -1.85
C GLY A 57 -19.63 -22.03 -3.07
N TYR A 58 -18.59 -22.84 -2.95
CA TYR A 58 -17.71 -23.21 -4.05
C TYR A 58 -17.67 -24.73 -4.15
N ARG A 59 -17.57 -25.24 -5.40
CA ARG A 59 -17.45 -26.64 -5.69
C ARG A 59 -16.37 -26.88 -6.73
N ARG A 60 -15.59 -27.95 -6.56
CA ARG A 60 -14.67 -28.44 -7.57
C ARG A 60 -14.74 -29.95 -7.66
N GLU A 61 -14.82 -30.47 -8.86
CA GLU A 61 -14.76 -31.89 -9.14
C GLU A 61 -13.39 -32.23 -9.73
N PHE A 62 -12.80 -33.33 -9.26
CA PHE A 62 -11.47 -33.74 -9.73
C PHE A 62 -11.29 -35.25 -9.64
N PHE A 63 -10.39 -35.77 -10.45
CA PHE A 63 -9.96 -37.16 -10.39
C PHE A 63 -8.75 -37.28 -9.47
N ALA A 64 -8.79 -38.18 -8.46
CA ALA A 64 -7.65 -38.48 -7.62
C ALA A 64 -6.95 -39.73 -8.17
N PRO A 65 -5.72 -39.64 -8.72
CA PRO A 65 -4.99 -40.78 -9.28
C PRO A 65 -4.75 -41.88 -8.26
N ALA A 66 -4.71 -43.14 -8.73
CA ALA A 66 -4.42 -44.28 -7.88
C ALA A 66 -3.01 -44.25 -7.28
N GLU A 67 -2.08 -43.61 -7.97
CA GLU A 67 -0.68 -43.40 -7.58
C GLU A 67 -0.54 -42.52 -6.29
N TRP A 68 -1.59 -41.85 -5.88
CA TRP A 68 -1.62 -41.11 -4.59
C TRP A 68 -1.79 -42.07 -3.39
N ALA A 69 -1.96 -43.41 -3.63
CA ALA A 69 -2.05 -44.39 -2.56
C ALA A 69 -0.79 -44.31 -1.66
N GLY A 70 -1.01 -44.19 -0.35
CA GLY A 70 0.09 -44.08 0.62
C GLY A 70 0.77 -42.70 0.67
N ARG A 71 0.27 -41.70 -0.07
CA ARG A 71 0.74 -40.32 -0.02
C ARG A 71 -0.18 -39.48 0.85
N THR A 72 0.30 -38.32 1.28
CA THR A 72 -0.50 -37.28 1.97
C THR A 72 -0.90 -36.20 0.97
N VAL A 73 -2.20 -35.90 0.91
CA VAL A 73 -2.77 -34.90 -0.02
C VAL A 73 -3.25 -33.71 0.78
N LEU A 74 -2.57 -32.57 0.60
CA LEU A 74 -2.81 -31.35 1.34
C LEU A 74 -3.36 -30.25 0.42
N LEU A 75 -4.49 -29.69 0.79
CA LEU A 75 -5.10 -28.55 0.11
C LEU A 75 -4.91 -27.28 0.95
N THR A 76 -4.26 -26.28 0.37
CA THR A 76 -4.03 -25.00 1.05
C THR A 76 -4.82 -23.89 0.38
N PHE A 77 -5.59 -23.14 1.19
CA PHE A 77 -6.25 -21.88 0.79
C PHE A 77 -5.42 -20.71 1.31
N GLY A 78 -5.06 -19.79 0.45
CA GLY A 78 -4.33 -18.58 0.82
C GLY A 78 -5.14 -17.60 1.69
N ALA A 79 -6.44 -17.47 1.43
CA ALA A 79 -7.45 -16.87 2.31
C ALA A 79 -8.87 -17.06 1.74
N ILE A 80 -9.83 -17.22 2.65
CA ILE A 80 -11.27 -17.20 2.35
C ILE A 80 -11.95 -16.25 3.33
N ALA A 81 -12.67 -15.26 2.83
CA ALA A 81 -13.34 -14.29 3.68
C ALA A 81 -14.80 -14.72 3.97
N HIS A 82 -15.17 -14.93 5.27
CA HIS A 82 -14.34 -14.85 6.48
C HIS A 82 -14.39 -16.16 7.29
N ASP A 83 -15.49 -16.90 7.22
CA ASP A 83 -15.72 -18.18 7.88
C ASP A 83 -15.86 -19.27 6.81
N ALA A 84 -14.98 -20.25 6.82
CA ALA A 84 -14.92 -21.27 5.81
C ALA A 84 -15.08 -22.67 6.41
N THR A 85 -15.95 -23.49 5.80
CA THR A 85 -16.02 -24.93 6.10
C THR A 85 -15.73 -25.72 4.83
N VAL A 86 -14.77 -26.62 4.88
CA VAL A 86 -14.33 -27.46 3.76
C VAL A 86 -14.85 -28.87 3.89
N PHE A 87 -15.40 -29.38 2.78
CA PHE A 87 -15.96 -30.73 2.67
C PHE A 87 -15.29 -31.47 1.51
N CYS A 88 -15.06 -32.77 1.68
CA CYS A 88 -14.66 -33.66 0.61
C CYS A 88 -15.56 -34.90 0.60
N ASN A 89 -16.16 -35.20 -0.57
CA ASN A 89 -17.08 -36.37 -0.76
C ASN A 89 -18.20 -36.41 0.29
N GLY A 90 -18.80 -35.29 0.63
CA GLY A 90 -19.86 -35.19 1.63
C GLY A 90 -19.36 -35.11 3.09
N ARG A 91 -18.10 -35.39 3.37
CA ARG A 91 -17.53 -35.37 4.74
C ARG A 91 -16.99 -33.96 5.05
N ARG A 92 -17.39 -33.37 6.19
CA ARG A 92 -16.79 -32.17 6.75
C ARG A 92 -15.37 -32.49 7.22
N LEU A 93 -14.37 -31.73 6.73
CA LEU A 93 -12.96 -31.95 7.06
C LEU A 93 -12.39 -30.86 7.97
N PHE A 94 -12.69 -29.59 7.68
CA PHE A 94 -12.04 -28.49 8.36
C PHE A 94 -12.98 -27.26 8.47
N HIS A 95 -12.73 -26.45 9.49
CA HIS A 95 -13.36 -25.14 9.68
C HIS A 95 -12.28 -24.11 10.02
N HIS A 96 -12.36 -22.93 9.40
CA HIS A 96 -11.42 -21.83 9.62
C HIS A 96 -12.18 -20.52 9.77
N GLY A 97 -11.98 -19.83 10.90
CA GLY A 97 -12.65 -18.59 11.27
C GLY A 97 -11.74 -17.36 11.14
N CYS A 98 -11.06 -17.20 10.00
CA CYS A 98 -10.26 -16.01 9.72
C CYS A 98 -10.29 -15.67 8.22
N GLY A 99 -10.61 -14.43 7.90
CA GLY A 99 -10.63 -13.97 6.51
C GLY A 99 -9.27 -13.60 5.92
N TYR A 100 -8.16 -13.65 6.68
CA TYR A 100 -6.90 -13.02 6.26
C TYR A 100 -5.67 -13.92 6.33
N THR A 101 -5.80 -15.11 6.89
CA THR A 101 -4.71 -16.08 7.04
C THR A 101 -4.94 -17.31 6.16
N ALA A 102 -3.85 -17.95 5.73
CA ALA A 102 -3.92 -19.21 4.99
C ALA A 102 -4.15 -20.38 5.96
N PHE A 103 -4.78 -21.43 5.43
CA PHE A 103 -4.97 -22.69 6.16
C PHE A 103 -4.86 -23.89 5.23
N THR A 104 -4.46 -25.02 5.78
CA THR A 104 -4.25 -26.28 5.04
C THR A 104 -5.19 -27.35 5.55
N VAL A 105 -5.80 -28.09 4.62
CA VAL A 105 -6.74 -29.18 4.87
C VAL A 105 -6.14 -30.49 4.37
N ASP A 106 -6.06 -31.50 5.22
CA ASP A 106 -5.67 -32.86 4.82
C ASP A 106 -6.86 -33.60 4.20
N LEU A 107 -6.78 -33.89 2.91
CA LEU A 107 -7.80 -34.59 2.15
C LEU A 107 -7.62 -36.12 2.18
N THR A 108 -6.44 -36.62 2.59
CA THR A 108 -5.96 -38.02 2.41
C THR A 108 -7.01 -39.06 2.74
N SER A 109 -7.62 -38.96 3.94
CA SER A 109 -8.58 -39.96 4.43
C SER A 109 -9.98 -39.85 3.79
N ALA A 110 -10.25 -38.81 3.05
CA ALA A 110 -11.55 -38.55 2.44
C ALA A 110 -11.58 -38.83 0.93
N LEU A 111 -10.40 -39.10 0.33
CA LEU A 111 -10.29 -39.32 -1.12
C LEU A 111 -10.70 -40.74 -1.51
N HIS A 112 -11.42 -40.81 -2.63
CA HIS A 112 -11.65 -42.07 -3.36
C HIS A 112 -10.61 -42.13 -4.48
N LEU A 113 -9.52 -42.90 -4.27
CA LEU A 113 -8.43 -43.06 -5.24
C LEU A 113 -8.90 -43.79 -6.50
N GLY A 114 -8.38 -43.44 -7.66
CA GLY A 114 -8.79 -43.96 -8.98
C GLY A 114 -10.20 -43.57 -9.37
N LYS A 115 -10.80 -42.54 -8.71
CA LYS A 115 -12.19 -42.11 -8.92
C LYS A 115 -12.32 -40.60 -8.91
N LYS A 116 -13.47 -40.13 -9.38
CA LYS A 116 -13.92 -38.77 -9.26
C LYS A 116 -14.24 -38.42 -7.80
N ASN A 117 -13.80 -37.28 -7.35
CA ASN A 117 -14.00 -36.73 -6.02
C ASN A 117 -14.66 -35.36 -6.12
N VAL A 118 -15.33 -34.95 -5.05
CA VAL A 118 -16.00 -33.63 -4.93
C VAL A 118 -15.45 -32.90 -3.74
N LEU A 119 -14.91 -31.73 -3.99
CA LEU A 119 -14.56 -30.74 -2.97
C LEU A 119 -15.63 -29.65 -2.94
N ALA A 120 -16.09 -29.28 -1.75
CA ALA A 120 -17.01 -28.16 -1.56
C ALA A 120 -16.53 -27.28 -0.41
N VAL A 121 -16.77 -25.98 -0.56
CA VAL A 121 -16.45 -24.97 0.46
C VAL A 121 -17.73 -24.17 0.75
N ARG A 122 -18.16 -24.19 2.01
CA ARG A 122 -19.13 -23.24 2.53
C ARG A 122 -18.36 -21.98 2.94
N CYS A 123 -18.67 -20.86 2.33
CA CYS A 123 -18.03 -19.56 2.59
C CYS A 123 -19.08 -18.60 3.14
N ASP A 124 -18.89 -18.16 4.38
CA ASP A 124 -19.77 -17.22 5.05
C ASP A 124 -19.01 -15.89 5.27
N SER A 125 -19.37 -14.87 4.51
CA SER A 125 -18.76 -13.53 4.60
C SER A 125 -19.63 -12.54 5.38
N ARG A 126 -20.72 -13.00 6.01
CA ARG A 126 -21.56 -12.15 6.88
C ARG A 126 -20.80 -11.79 8.15
N GLU A 127 -21.18 -10.67 8.76
CA GLU A 127 -20.65 -10.29 10.05
C GLU A 127 -20.96 -11.36 11.11
N ASN A 128 -19.95 -11.74 11.85
CA ASN A 128 -20.04 -12.70 12.93
C ASN A 128 -19.29 -12.16 14.16
N LEU A 129 -20.02 -11.82 15.20
CA LEU A 129 -19.50 -11.21 16.43
C LEU A 129 -18.41 -12.03 17.14
N ASN A 130 -18.26 -13.32 16.79
CA ASN A 130 -17.25 -14.21 17.36
C ASN A 130 -15.98 -14.35 16.48
N ILE A 131 -15.89 -13.59 15.38
CA ILE A 131 -14.75 -13.64 14.45
C ILE A 131 -14.19 -12.23 14.23
N PRO A 132 -12.89 -11.98 14.50
CA PRO A 132 -12.25 -10.75 14.09
C PRO A 132 -12.33 -10.55 12.54
N PRO A 133 -12.54 -9.32 12.04
CA PRO A 133 -12.52 -8.02 12.72
C PRO A 133 -13.87 -7.57 13.29
N PHE A 134 -14.89 -8.39 13.21
CA PHE A 134 -16.27 -8.00 13.54
C PHE A 134 -16.51 -7.75 15.03
N GLY A 135 -17.57 -7.01 15.33
CA GLY A 135 -18.03 -6.67 16.69
C GLY A 135 -18.41 -5.21 16.87
N GLY A 136 -18.39 -4.43 15.79
CA GLY A 136 -18.79 -3.03 15.74
C GLY A 136 -18.70 -2.50 14.32
N SER A 137 -19.10 -1.26 14.11
CA SER A 137 -18.92 -0.58 12.82
C SER A 137 -17.44 -0.40 12.53
N ILE A 138 -16.99 -0.86 11.37
CA ILE A 138 -15.61 -0.71 10.89
C ILE A 138 -15.56 0.30 9.73
N ASP A 139 -14.43 0.99 9.57
CA ASP A 139 -14.30 2.05 8.56
C ASP A 139 -13.95 1.55 7.16
N TYR A 140 -13.74 0.25 6.98
CA TYR A 140 -13.46 -0.38 5.68
C TYR A 140 -14.45 -1.50 5.37
N LEU A 141 -14.64 -1.81 4.08
CA LEU A 141 -15.43 -2.96 3.69
C LEU A 141 -14.67 -4.26 3.89
N THR A 142 -15.39 -5.26 4.40
CA THR A 142 -14.99 -6.67 4.33
C THR A 142 -15.67 -7.29 3.12
N TYR A 143 -14.90 -8.05 2.34
CA TYR A 143 -15.38 -8.67 1.10
C TYR A 143 -15.54 -10.18 1.31
N GLY A 144 -16.19 -10.86 0.38
CA GLY A 144 -16.42 -12.32 0.46
C GLY A 144 -15.76 -13.08 -0.67
N GLY A 145 -15.53 -14.38 -0.44
CA GLY A 145 -15.06 -15.32 -1.46
C GLY A 145 -13.70 -15.93 -1.18
N ILE A 146 -13.26 -16.84 -2.08
CA ILE A 146 -11.90 -17.37 -2.13
C ILE A 146 -11.05 -16.35 -2.89
N TYR A 147 -10.50 -15.39 -2.18
CA TYR A 147 -9.86 -14.22 -2.79
C TYR A 147 -8.33 -14.29 -2.87
N ARG A 148 -7.72 -15.35 -2.34
CA ARG A 148 -6.29 -15.68 -2.55
C ARG A 148 -6.16 -17.09 -3.10
N GLY A 149 -5.01 -17.38 -3.69
CA GLY A 149 -4.73 -18.62 -4.38
C GLY A 149 -5.00 -19.91 -3.57
N VAL A 150 -5.28 -20.97 -4.30
CA VAL A 150 -5.46 -22.34 -3.78
C VAL A 150 -4.38 -23.22 -4.39
N SER A 151 -3.76 -24.07 -3.57
CA SER A 151 -2.76 -25.04 -4.02
C SER A 151 -3.02 -26.45 -3.45
N LEU A 152 -2.58 -27.47 -4.21
CA LEU A 152 -2.64 -28.88 -3.82
C LEU A 152 -1.22 -29.45 -3.80
N ASP A 153 -0.82 -30.01 -2.65
CA ASP A 153 0.47 -30.65 -2.46
C ASP A 153 0.31 -32.17 -2.24
N ILE A 154 1.05 -32.98 -3.01
CA ILE A 154 1.12 -34.44 -2.83
C ILE A 154 2.47 -34.76 -2.23
N LYS A 155 2.45 -35.21 -0.96
CA LYS A 155 3.65 -35.45 -0.14
C LYS A 155 3.81 -36.89 0.28
N GLU A 156 5.02 -37.28 0.72
CA GLU A 156 5.22 -38.47 1.48
C GLU A 156 4.44 -38.42 2.82
N PRO A 157 4.13 -39.59 3.47
CA PRO A 157 3.49 -39.57 4.78
C PRO A 157 4.28 -38.83 5.85
N ALA A 158 5.60 -38.80 5.71
CA ALA A 158 6.50 -38.02 6.55
C ALA A 158 7.01 -36.80 5.76
N TYR A 159 6.69 -35.58 6.24
CA TYR A 159 7.02 -34.35 5.54
C TYR A 159 7.32 -33.18 6.48
N LEU A 160 7.90 -32.10 5.92
CA LEU A 160 8.17 -30.83 6.57
C LEU A 160 6.89 -29.98 6.59
N ARG A 161 6.29 -29.81 7.76
CA ARG A 161 5.14 -28.91 7.93
C ARG A 161 5.56 -27.46 7.89
N ASP A 162 6.67 -27.11 8.60
CA ASP A 162 7.13 -25.74 8.73
C ASP A 162 8.66 -25.66 8.74
N VAL A 163 9.18 -24.54 8.21
CA VAL A 163 10.60 -24.16 8.25
C VAL A 163 10.69 -22.68 8.62
N PHE A 164 11.36 -22.37 9.71
CA PHE A 164 11.62 -21.01 10.14
C PHE A 164 13.13 -20.77 10.31
N VAL A 165 13.62 -19.61 9.86
CA VAL A 165 15.03 -19.23 10.00
C VAL A 165 15.16 -17.91 10.75
N GLU A 166 15.83 -17.96 11.89
CA GLU A 166 16.38 -16.77 12.57
C GLU A 166 17.75 -16.48 11.94
N ALA A 167 17.94 -15.28 11.40
CA ALA A 167 19.20 -14.88 10.77
C ALA A 167 19.57 -13.46 11.16
N ARG A 168 20.76 -13.29 11.76
CA ARG A 168 21.27 -12.02 12.25
C ARG A 168 22.25 -11.36 11.27
N ALA A 169 22.38 -10.07 11.32
CA ALA A 169 23.24 -9.28 10.41
C ALA A 169 24.71 -9.74 10.42
N GLU A 170 25.17 -10.31 11.53
CA GLU A 170 26.52 -10.80 11.72
C GLU A 170 26.78 -12.14 11.01
N GLY A 171 25.72 -12.80 10.52
CA GLY A 171 25.78 -14.07 9.81
C GLY A 171 25.36 -15.29 10.64
N ASP A 172 25.07 -15.11 11.92
CA ASP A 172 24.56 -16.18 12.78
C ASP A 172 23.14 -16.53 12.40
N PHE A 173 22.83 -17.84 12.39
CA PHE A 173 21.50 -18.32 12.09
C PHE A 173 21.08 -19.54 12.93
N ARG A 174 19.76 -19.72 13.04
CA ARG A 174 19.10 -20.91 13.60
C ARG A 174 17.94 -21.29 12.71
N ILE A 175 17.88 -22.59 12.32
CA ILE A 175 16.82 -23.13 11.47
C ILE A 175 15.97 -24.06 12.31
N TYR A 176 14.70 -23.73 12.46
CA TYR A 176 13.69 -24.53 13.14
C TYR A 176 12.83 -25.24 12.11
N THR A 177 12.50 -26.49 12.38
CA THR A 177 11.61 -27.28 11.53
C THR A 177 10.52 -27.92 12.34
N ALA A 178 9.35 -28.11 11.72
CA ALA A 178 8.29 -28.96 12.25
C ALA A 178 7.95 -30.03 11.22
N THR A 179 7.91 -31.26 11.66
CA THR A 179 7.60 -32.43 10.80
C THR A 179 6.26 -33.04 11.16
N VAL A 180 5.72 -33.84 10.25
CA VAL A 180 4.52 -34.67 10.42
C VAL A 180 4.86 -36.07 9.95
N GLY A 181 4.21 -37.08 10.54
CA GLY A 181 4.36 -38.49 10.18
C GLY A 181 5.52 -39.21 10.90
N GLU A 182 5.85 -40.42 10.44
CA GLU A 182 6.90 -41.26 11.04
C GLU A 182 8.29 -40.81 10.59
N THR A 183 8.98 -40.08 11.48
CA THR A 183 10.29 -39.48 11.21
C THR A 183 11.42 -40.06 12.07
N VAL A 184 11.19 -41.15 12.81
CA VAL A 184 12.23 -41.81 13.59
C VAL A 184 13.39 -42.25 12.67
N GLY A 185 14.62 -41.90 13.08
CA GLY A 185 15.83 -42.21 12.31
C GLY A 185 16.06 -41.29 11.09
N CYS A 186 15.19 -40.31 10.82
CA CYS A 186 15.43 -39.29 9.78
C CYS A 186 16.37 -38.19 10.28
N THR A 187 17.03 -37.53 9.33
CA THR A 187 17.92 -36.37 9.54
C THR A 187 17.49 -35.20 8.67
N LEU A 188 17.98 -34.02 9.00
CA LEU A 188 17.80 -32.80 8.22
C LEU A 188 19.09 -32.42 7.49
N GLN A 189 18.94 -31.96 6.27
CA GLN A 189 20.00 -31.24 5.53
C GLN A 189 19.46 -29.87 5.13
N ALA A 190 20.17 -28.84 5.53
CA ALA A 190 19.87 -27.46 5.16
C ALA A 190 20.93 -26.94 4.20
N GLU A 191 20.51 -26.31 3.11
CA GLU A 191 21.35 -25.65 2.14
C GLU A 191 21.00 -24.19 2.04
N ILE A 192 21.97 -23.31 2.35
CA ILE A 192 21.84 -21.87 2.18
C ILE A 192 22.57 -21.45 0.90
N ARG A 193 21.88 -20.74 0.01
CA ARG A 193 22.44 -20.12 -1.20
C ARG A 193 22.38 -18.61 -1.10
N SER A 194 23.48 -17.93 -1.40
CA SER A 194 23.53 -16.49 -1.54
C SER A 194 23.08 -16.05 -2.95
N PRO A 195 22.70 -14.77 -3.14
CA PRO A 195 22.40 -14.22 -4.48
C PRO A 195 23.58 -14.34 -5.47
N ALA A 196 24.82 -14.32 -4.97
CA ALA A 196 26.04 -14.50 -5.77
C ALA A 196 26.33 -15.97 -6.12
N GLY A 197 25.46 -16.92 -5.69
CA GLY A 197 25.58 -18.34 -5.99
C GLY A 197 26.46 -19.14 -5.04
N SER A 198 27.07 -18.55 -4.02
CA SER A 198 27.77 -19.30 -2.96
C SER A 198 26.80 -20.21 -2.20
N ARG A 199 27.28 -21.40 -1.84
CA ARG A 199 26.51 -22.48 -1.26
C ARG A 199 27.15 -22.99 0.02
N ALA A 200 26.37 -23.12 1.08
CA ALA A 200 26.76 -23.76 2.34
C ALA A 200 25.74 -24.84 2.74
N VAL A 201 26.25 -25.99 3.18
CA VAL A 201 25.39 -27.14 3.56
C VAL A 201 25.62 -27.48 5.01
N TYR A 202 24.54 -27.68 5.73
CA TYR A 202 24.51 -28.04 7.16
C TYR A 202 23.67 -29.29 7.37
N ARG A 203 24.01 -30.08 8.39
CA ARG A 203 23.22 -31.26 8.81
C ARG A 203 22.85 -31.13 10.26
N GLY A 204 21.70 -31.68 10.65
CA GLY A 204 21.20 -31.61 12.01
C GLY A 204 20.19 -32.71 12.33
N GLU A 205 19.87 -32.83 13.60
CA GLU A 205 18.83 -33.68 14.12
C GLU A 205 17.46 -33.03 14.08
N LEU A 206 16.37 -33.81 13.99
CA LEU A 206 15.00 -33.25 13.89
C LEU A 206 14.54 -32.50 15.15
N ALA A 207 15.05 -32.90 16.32
CA ALA A 207 14.63 -32.34 17.61
C ALA A 207 15.33 -31.05 17.98
N LEU A 208 16.40 -30.67 17.26
CA LEU A 208 17.24 -29.50 17.57
C LEU A 208 17.30 -28.56 16.38
N PRO A 209 17.35 -27.23 16.61
CA PRO A 209 17.56 -26.30 15.51
C PRO A 209 18.96 -26.52 14.89
N ILE A 210 19.05 -26.46 13.56
CA ILE A 210 20.34 -26.39 12.88
C ILE A 210 20.88 -24.99 13.12
N THR A 211 22.07 -24.89 13.72
CA THR A 211 22.75 -23.63 14.02
C THR A 211 24.03 -23.50 13.24
N GLY A 212 24.42 -22.28 12.92
CA GLY A 212 25.67 -21.98 12.24
C GLY A 212 25.92 -20.49 12.09
N THR A 213 27.08 -20.20 11.52
CA THR A 213 27.49 -18.86 11.13
C THR A 213 27.97 -18.88 9.69
N LEU A 214 27.42 -18.01 8.86
CA LEU A 214 27.84 -17.81 7.47
C LEU A 214 28.68 -16.55 7.41
N ASN A 215 29.99 -16.69 7.12
CA ASN A 215 30.89 -15.55 7.03
C ASN A 215 30.68 -14.75 5.73
N GLY A 216 30.86 -13.42 5.80
CA GLY A 216 30.78 -12.54 4.64
C GLY A 216 29.35 -12.36 4.09
N VAL A 217 28.34 -12.46 4.93
CA VAL A 217 26.95 -12.18 4.53
C VAL A 217 26.78 -10.72 4.17
N HIS A 218 25.88 -10.45 3.23
CA HIS A 218 25.38 -9.12 2.92
C HIS A 218 24.03 -8.96 3.62
N PRO A 219 23.95 -8.17 4.71
CA PRO A 219 22.68 -8.00 5.43
C PRO A 219 21.61 -7.36 4.56
N TRP A 220 20.36 -7.82 4.74
CA TRP A 220 19.20 -7.20 4.14
C TRP A 220 18.96 -5.80 4.74
N SER A 221 18.81 -4.80 3.88
CA SER A 221 18.50 -3.42 4.28
C SER A 221 17.53 -2.76 3.31
N ILE A 222 17.10 -1.55 3.65
CA ILE A 222 16.20 -0.73 2.83
C ILE A 222 16.83 -0.38 1.47
N GLU A 223 18.14 -0.14 1.44
CA GLU A 223 18.92 0.25 0.25
C GLU A 223 19.47 -0.96 -0.50
N HIS A 224 19.79 -2.04 0.23
CA HIS A 224 20.37 -3.28 -0.28
C HIS A 224 19.57 -4.49 0.22
N PRO A 225 18.42 -4.81 -0.40
CA PRO A 225 17.52 -5.87 0.04
C PRO A 225 18.03 -7.26 -0.38
N THR A 226 19.16 -7.68 0.19
CA THR A 226 19.82 -8.95 -0.16
C THR A 226 19.04 -10.13 0.40
N LEU A 227 18.57 -11.01 -0.48
CA LEU A 227 17.81 -12.21 -0.14
C LEU A 227 18.63 -13.47 -0.37
N TYR A 228 18.58 -14.37 0.61
CA TYR A 228 19.14 -15.70 0.57
C TYR A 228 18.02 -16.73 0.41
N THR A 229 18.37 -17.89 -0.12
CA THR A 229 17.47 -19.05 -0.25
C THR A 229 17.94 -20.14 0.69
N LEU A 230 17.04 -20.61 1.55
CA LEU A 230 17.24 -21.78 2.39
C LEU A 230 16.40 -22.93 1.85
N THR A 231 17.04 -24.04 1.53
CA THR A 231 16.39 -25.32 1.19
C THR A 231 16.65 -26.33 2.30
N VAL A 232 15.59 -26.86 2.90
CA VAL A 232 15.68 -27.91 3.94
C VAL A 232 15.12 -29.20 3.37
N LYS A 233 15.89 -30.29 3.52
CA LYS A 233 15.52 -31.66 3.13
C LYS A 233 15.34 -32.53 4.36
N LEU A 234 14.22 -33.25 4.40
CA LEU A 234 13.99 -34.36 5.34
C LEU A 234 14.52 -35.65 4.69
N ILE A 235 15.51 -36.25 5.29
CA ILE A 235 16.23 -37.39 4.72
C ILE A 235 16.05 -38.61 5.61
N ARG A 236 15.67 -39.74 5.01
CA ARG A 236 15.77 -41.08 5.64
C ARG A 236 17.07 -41.72 5.18
N PRO A 237 18.03 -41.92 6.09
CA PRO A 237 19.30 -42.57 5.74
C PRO A 237 19.09 -43.98 5.18
N GLY A 238 19.86 -44.32 4.16
CA GLY A 238 19.86 -45.67 3.58
C GLY A 238 20.45 -46.69 4.54
N THR A 239 19.92 -47.90 4.49
CA THR A 239 20.42 -49.06 5.27
C THR A 239 21.03 -50.06 4.31
N SER A 240 22.07 -50.76 4.77
CA SER A 240 22.68 -51.91 4.03
C SER A 240 23.08 -51.62 2.58
N GLY A 241 23.67 -50.44 2.31
CA GLY A 241 24.16 -50.06 0.96
C GLY A 241 23.10 -49.36 0.06
N LEU A 242 21.89 -49.15 0.54
CA LEU A 242 20.89 -48.33 -0.16
C LEU A 242 21.20 -46.82 0.01
N PRO A 243 20.95 -46.00 -1.02
CA PRO A 243 21.16 -44.53 -0.93
C PRO A 243 20.18 -43.89 0.03
N ASP A 244 20.58 -42.74 0.57
CA ASP A 244 19.71 -41.85 1.33
C ASP A 244 18.46 -41.49 0.51
N ARG A 245 17.28 -41.47 1.13
CA ARG A 245 16.02 -41.07 0.50
C ARG A 245 15.55 -39.71 1.02
N VAL A 246 15.40 -38.74 0.11
CA VAL A 246 14.74 -37.46 0.42
C VAL A 246 13.22 -37.71 0.49
N LEU A 247 12.63 -37.52 1.67
CA LEU A 247 11.18 -37.67 1.91
C LEU A 247 10.42 -36.38 1.54
N ASP A 248 11.00 -35.23 1.91
CA ASP A 248 10.39 -33.94 1.60
C ASP A 248 11.48 -32.85 1.50
N GLU A 249 11.17 -31.81 0.74
CA GLU A 249 12.03 -30.63 0.59
C GLU A 249 11.18 -29.37 0.68
N LYS A 250 11.62 -28.39 1.46
CA LYS A 250 10.98 -27.07 1.58
C LYS A 250 11.99 -25.96 1.38
N THR A 251 11.66 -25.02 0.51
CA THR A 251 12.49 -23.85 0.20
C THR A 251 11.82 -22.58 0.71
N VAL A 252 12.59 -21.72 1.41
CA VAL A 252 12.14 -20.41 1.89
C VAL A 252 13.18 -19.34 1.53
N ARG A 253 12.72 -18.12 1.23
CA ARG A 253 13.58 -16.96 1.11
C ARG A 253 13.69 -16.27 2.47
N PHE A 254 14.86 -15.68 2.77
CA PHE A 254 15.10 -14.95 3.99
C PHE A 254 16.22 -13.92 3.80
N GLY A 255 16.40 -13.04 4.78
CA GLY A 255 17.53 -12.09 4.82
C GLY A 255 18.21 -12.09 6.18
N PHE A 256 19.53 -11.97 6.19
CA PHE A 256 20.28 -11.71 7.42
C PHE A 256 20.03 -10.28 7.85
N ARG A 257 19.49 -10.06 9.04
CA ARG A 257 19.27 -8.71 9.59
C ARG A 257 19.08 -8.72 11.11
N THR A 258 19.35 -7.58 11.73
CA THR A 258 19.08 -7.33 13.15
C THR A 258 18.21 -6.09 13.29
N VAL A 259 17.04 -6.23 13.95
CA VAL A 259 16.11 -5.13 14.24
C VAL A 259 16.15 -4.84 15.73
N GLN A 260 16.33 -3.57 16.08
CA GLN A 260 16.28 -3.10 17.46
C GLN A 260 15.40 -1.85 17.55
N PHE A 261 14.44 -1.88 18.46
CA PHE A 261 13.57 -0.73 18.74
C PHE A 261 13.80 -0.29 20.19
N VAL A 262 14.39 0.88 20.36
CA VAL A 262 14.80 1.42 21.67
C VAL A 262 14.25 2.84 21.86
N ALA A 263 14.47 3.43 23.03
CA ALA A 263 14.07 4.81 23.33
C ALA A 263 14.55 5.85 22.30
N GLY A 264 15.71 5.60 21.67
CA GLY A 264 16.30 6.47 20.62
C GLY A 264 15.68 6.29 19.22
N GLY A 265 14.81 5.30 19.02
CA GLY A 265 14.17 5.01 17.73
C GLY A 265 14.41 3.58 17.23
N LEU A 266 14.22 3.39 15.93
CA LEU A 266 14.46 2.13 15.23
C LEU A 266 15.88 2.05 14.70
N TYR A 267 16.52 0.88 14.88
CA TYR A 267 17.83 0.55 14.31
C TYR A 267 17.71 -0.74 13.49
N LEU A 268 18.20 -0.69 12.27
CA LEU A 268 18.34 -1.84 11.38
C LEU A 268 19.82 -2.08 11.11
N ASN A 269 20.32 -3.27 11.47
CA ASN A 269 21.75 -3.62 11.37
C ASN A 269 22.68 -2.60 12.05
N GLY A 270 22.26 -2.07 13.21
CA GLY A 270 22.99 -1.07 13.97
C GLY A 270 22.88 0.38 13.45
N GLN A 271 22.24 0.60 12.30
CA GLN A 271 22.03 1.94 11.74
C GLN A 271 20.64 2.46 12.09
N ARG A 272 20.56 3.73 12.53
CA ARG A 272 19.29 4.38 12.82
C ARG A 272 18.47 4.59 11.56
N VAL A 273 17.20 4.17 11.60
CA VAL A 273 16.22 4.35 10.51
C VAL A 273 15.13 5.30 10.98
N VAL A 274 14.81 6.31 10.17
CA VAL A 274 13.62 7.14 10.35
C VAL A 274 12.54 6.64 9.39
N LEU A 275 11.42 6.19 9.95
CA LEU A 275 10.32 5.66 9.16
C LEU A 275 9.55 6.80 8.47
N ARG A 276 9.42 6.68 7.15
CA ARG A 276 8.51 7.46 6.33
C ARG A 276 7.55 6.47 5.68
N GLY A 277 6.49 6.18 6.43
CA GLY A 277 5.58 5.10 6.14
C GLY A 277 4.22 5.54 5.63
N ILE A 278 3.50 4.58 5.07
CA ILE A 278 2.11 4.71 4.66
C ILE A 278 1.31 3.49 5.13
N ASN A 279 0.04 3.66 5.48
CA ASN A 279 -0.89 2.56 5.76
C ASN A 279 -1.49 2.05 4.45
N ARG A 280 -1.77 0.74 4.37
CA ARG A 280 -2.35 0.14 3.16
C ARG A 280 -3.51 -0.78 3.50
N HIS A 281 -4.70 -0.52 2.88
CA HIS A 281 -5.72 -1.54 2.67
C HIS A 281 -5.45 -2.29 1.36
N GLN A 282 -5.72 -3.62 1.33
CA GLN A 282 -5.50 -4.45 0.14
C GLN A 282 -6.70 -4.47 -0.83
N SER A 283 -7.57 -3.46 -0.77
CA SER A 283 -8.77 -3.37 -1.59
C SER A 283 -8.52 -2.62 -2.91
N TYR A 284 -9.29 -3.01 -3.93
CA TYR A 284 -9.25 -2.44 -5.28
C TYR A 284 -10.66 -2.16 -5.76
N ALA A 285 -10.82 -1.14 -6.61
CA ALA A 285 -12.11 -0.83 -7.22
C ALA A 285 -12.65 -2.07 -7.96
N TYR A 286 -13.94 -2.26 -7.92
CA TYR A 286 -14.71 -3.33 -8.57
C TYR A 286 -14.50 -4.75 -8.03
N GLN A 287 -13.34 -5.10 -7.46
CA GLN A 287 -12.96 -6.46 -7.10
C GLN A 287 -12.72 -6.67 -5.59
N GLY A 288 -12.71 -5.59 -4.79
CA GLY A 288 -12.40 -5.71 -3.37
C GLY A 288 -11.01 -6.33 -3.15
N TYR A 289 -10.93 -7.45 -2.43
CA TYR A 289 -9.67 -8.15 -2.16
C TYR A 289 -9.20 -9.10 -3.28
N ALA A 290 -10.11 -9.46 -4.21
CA ALA A 290 -9.86 -10.53 -5.19
C ALA A 290 -9.05 -10.03 -6.39
N MET A 291 -7.77 -9.76 -6.18
CA MET A 291 -6.83 -9.36 -7.22
C MET A 291 -5.60 -10.28 -7.23
N PRO A 292 -5.06 -10.58 -8.43
CA PRO A 292 -3.89 -11.45 -8.56
C PRO A 292 -2.63 -10.84 -7.95
N ASP A 293 -1.62 -11.69 -7.78
CA ASP A 293 -0.35 -11.36 -7.14
C ASP A 293 0.41 -10.22 -7.82
N SER A 294 0.27 -10.08 -9.14
CA SER A 294 0.89 -8.98 -9.91
C SER A 294 0.47 -7.60 -9.40
N LEU A 295 -0.82 -7.40 -9.09
CA LEU A 295 -1.32 -6.12 -8.56
C LEU A 295 -0.95 -5.90 -7.10
N GLN A 296 -0.85 -6.98 -6.31
CA GLN A 296 -0.33 -6.88 -4.94
C GLN A 296 1.12 -6.40 -4.94
N ARG A 297 1.94 -6.94 -5.85
CA ARG A 297 3.34 -6.52 -6.06
C ARG A 297 3.46 -5.09 -6.58
N LEU A 298 2.53 -4.67 -7.45
CA LEU A 298 2.49 -3.32 -8.00
C LEU A 298 2.27 -2.25 -6.92
N ASP A 299 1.40 -2.50 -5.92
CA ASP A 299 1.22 -1.59 -4.79
C ASP A 299 2.53 -1.36 -4.01
N ALA A 300 3.34 -2.41 -3.80
CA ALA A 300 4.65 -2.27 -3.16
C ALA A 300 5.61 -1.40 -3.99
N GLN A 301 5.52 -1.48 -5.33
CA GLN A 301 6.31 -0.62 -6.24
C GLN A 301 5.86 0.85 -6.14
N PHE A 302 4.55 1.13 -6.14
CA PHE A 302 4.03 2.48 -5.93
C PHE A 302 4.50 3.07 -4.60
N ILE A 303 4.42 2.31 -3.52
CA ILE A 303 4.88 2.75 -2.19
C ILE A 303 6.39 3.06 -2.20
N LYS A 304 7.22 2.16 -2.74
CA LYS A 304 8.67 2.30 -2.71
C LYS A 304 9.19 3.29 -3.73
N LYS A 305 8.77 3.14 -5.01
CA LYS A 305 9.38 3.88 -6.14
C LYS A 305 8.72 5.23 -6.35
N ASP A 306 7.39 5.28 -6.34
CA ASP A 306 6.67 6.52 -6.67
C ASP A 306 6.57 7.42 -5.45
N LEU A 307 6.05 6.92 -4.33
CA LEU A 307 5.98 7.69 -3.09
C LEU A 307 7.34 7.82 -2.36
N GLY A 308 8.29 6.92 -2.58
CA GLY A 308 9.58 6.93 -1.88
C GLY A 308 9.47 6.62 -0.40
N CYS A 309 8.42 5.93 0.03
CA CYS A 309 8.29 5.41 1.39
C CYS A 309 9.34 4.31 1.66
N ASN A 310 9.79 4.21 2.91
CA ASN A 310 10.66 3.14 3.36
C ASN A 310 9.96 2.11 4.25
N ALA A 311 8.69 2.36 4.58
CA ALA A 311 7.88 1.47 5.41
C ALA A 311 6.41 1.48 4.98
N VAL A 312 5.71 0.37 5.28
CA VAL A 312 4.27 0.23 5.11
C VAL A 312 3.69 -0.48 6.34
N ARG A 313 2.51 -0.04 6.79
CA ARG A 313 1.70 -0.79 7.75
C ARG A 313 0.55 -1.46 7.01
N THR A 314 0.43 -2.78 7.15
CA THR A 314 -0.66 -3.57 6.55
C THR A 314 -1.88 -3.51 7.47
N SER A 315 -2.59 -2.40 7.41
CA SER A 315 -3.76 -2.11 8.24
C SER A 315 -5.00 -2.82 7.69
N HIS A 316 -5.84 -3.49 8.47
CA HIS A 316 -5.67 -3.87 9.88
C HIS A 316 -5.72 -5.41 9.95
N TYR A 317 -4.88 -6.08 9.17
CA TYR A 317 -4.85 -7.54 8.98
C TYR A 317 -3.63 -7.99 8.15
N PRO A 318 -3.23 -9.26 8.22
CA PRO A 318 -2.20 -9.82 7.35
C PRO A 318 -2.60 -9.76 5.87
N GLN A 319 -1.71 -9.25 5.03
CA GLN A 319 -1.96 -9.06 3.60
C GLN A 319 -1.32 -10.15 2.74
N SER A 320 -1.45 -10.03 1.39
CA SER A 320 -0.98 -11.03 0.44
C SER A 320 0.50 -11.37 0.62
N PRO A 321 0.90 -12.65 0.59
CA PRO A 321 2.31 -13.05 0.55
C PRO A 321 3.08 -12.42 -0.60
N ALA A 322 2.46 -12.28 -1.79
CA ALA A 322 3.10 -11.63 -2.94
C ALA A 322 3.43 -10.15 -2.70
N PHE A 323 2.62 -9.45 -1.88
CA PHE A 323 2.94 -8.09 -1.43
C PHE A 323 4.16 -8.09 -0.51
N LEU A 324 4.25 -9.02 0.45
CA LEU A 324 5.40 -9.15 1.35
C LEU A 324 6.67 -9.56 0.59
N ASP A 325 6.57 -10.48 -0.38
CA ASP A 325 7.67 -10.83 -1.28
C ASP A 325 8.22 -9.62 -2.02
N ALA A 326 7.33 -8.77 -2.54
CA ALA A 326 7.74 -7.52 -3.20
C ALA A 326 8.38 -6.54 -2.20
N CYS A 327 7.90 -6.46 -0.95
CA CYS A 327 8.52 -5.66 0.11
C CYS A 327 9.92 -6.17 0.44
N ASP A 328 10.12 -7.49 0.49
CA ASP A 328 11.43 -8.11 0.70
C ASP A 328 12.42 -7.74 -0.42
N GLU A 329 11.97 -7.79 -1.67
CA GLU A 329 12.78 -7.51 -2.87
C GLU A 329 13.08 -6.01 -3.05
N LEU A 330 12.18 -5.14 -2.62
CA LEU A 330 12.30 -3.69 -2.78
C LEU A 330 12.97 -3.00 -1.57
N GLY A 331 13.18 -3.69 -0.46
CA GLY A 331 13.68 -3.07 0.77
C GLY A 331 12.62 -2.15 1.41
N LEU A 332 11.40 -2.63 1.55
CA LEU A 332 10.29 -1.90 2.18
C LEU A 332 9.96 -2.56 3.53
N LEU A 333 10.15 -1.86 4.64
CA LEU A 333 9.84 -2.36 5.97
C LEU A 333 8.32 -2.54 6.15
N VAL A 334 7.91 -3.63 6.79
CA VAL A 334 6.50 -3.97 7.00
C VAL A 334 6.17 -4.08 8.48
N PHE A 335 5.20 -3.27 8.93
CA PHE A 335 4.49 -3.43 10.18
C PHE A 335 3.18 -4.16 9.88
N THR A 336 3.08 -5.45 10.23
CA THR A 336 1.85 -6.24 10.05
C THR A 336 1.18 -6.55 11.38
N GLU A 337 -0.15 -6.60 11.39
CA GLU A 337 -0.92 -6.69 12.63
C GLU A 337 -2.04 -7.73 12.57
N MET A 338 -2.46 -8.18 13.77
CA MET A 338 -3.58 -9.09 13.93
C MET A 338 -4.89 -8.44 13.45
N PRO A 339 -5.83 -9.23 12.87
CA PRO A 339 -7.11 -8.70 12.41
C PRO A 339 -7.95 -8.10 13.52
N GLY A 340 -8.48 -6.88 13.31
CA GLY A 340 -9.40 -6.24 14.24
C GLY A 340 -9.39 -4.71 14.15
N TRP A 341 -10.51 -4.08 14.54
CA TRP A 341 -10.70 -2.64 14.59
C TRP A 341 -11.58 -2.26 15.76
N GLN A 342 -11.02 -1.55 16.75
CA GLN A 342 -11.63 -0.97 17.95
C GLN A 342 -12.37 -1.93 18.89
N HIS A 343 -12.77 -3.13 18.47
CA HIS A 343 -13.55 -4.08 19.24
C HIS A 343 -12.72 -5.24 19.79
N VAL A 344 -12.96 -5.60 21.03
CA VAL A 344 -12.50 -6.85 21.66
C VAL A 344 -13.73 -7.57 22.20
N GLY A 345 -14.00 -8.75 21.70
CA GLY A 345 -15.17 -9.54 22.05
C GLY A 345 -15.00 -10.40 23.31
N ASP A 346 -15.85 -11.40 23.45
CA ASP A 346 -15.83 -12.36 24.55
C ASP A 346 -14.65 -13.35 24.45
N GLU A 347 -14.60 -14.36 25.31
CA GLU A 347 -13.50 -15.33 25.31
C GLU A 347 -13.46 -16.19 24.03
N ALA A 348 -14.59 -16.42 23.35
CA ALA A 348 -14.60 -17.14 22.08
C ALA A 348 -13.95 -16.29 20.98
N TRP A 349 -14.29 -15.00 20.91
CA TRP A 349 -13.66 -14.02 20.03
C TRP A 349 -12.14 -13.89 20.29
N LYS A 350 -11.74 -13.79 21.58
CA LYS A 350 -10.33 -13.70 21.99
C LYS A 350 -9.53 -14.95 21.66
N ALA A 351 -10.15 -16.12 21.80
CA ALA A 351 -9.51 -17.40 21.39
C ALA A 351 -9.25 -17.44 19.89
N GLN A 352 -10.23 -17.01 19.08
CA GLN A 352 -10.07 -16.92 17.62
C GLN A 352 -9.01 -15.87 17.25
N ALA A 353 -9.04 -14.69 17.87
CA ALA A 353 -8.06 -13.62 17.65
C ALA A 353 -6.63 -14.08 17.98
N LEU A 354 -6.44 -14.82 19.07
CA LEU A 354 -5.15 -15.42 19.44
C LEU A 354 -4.67 -16.45 18.41
N GLN A 355 -5.59 -17.24 17.84
CA GLN A 355 -5.26 -18.18 16.77
C GLN A 355 -4.85 -17.43 15.50
N ASN A 356 -5.59 -16.40 15.09
CA ASN A 356 -5.26 -15.54 13.94
C ASN A 356 -3.88 -14.88 14.10
N CYS A 357 -3.55 -14.46 15.32
CA CYS A 357 -2.25 -13.89 15.66
C CYS A 357 -1.11 -14.89 15.45
N ARG A 358 -1.28 -16.16 15.87
CA ARG A 358 -0.30 -17.24 15.64
C ARG A 358 -0.11 -17.54 14.16
N GLU A 359 -1.20 -17.61 13.42
CA GLU A 359 -1.20 -17.86 11.98
C GLU A 359 -0.47 -16.74 11.24
N MET A 360 -0.73 -15.47 11.57
CA MET A 360 -0.03 -14.31 11.03
C MET A 360 1.49 -14.46 11.20
N VAL A 361 1.95 -14.74 12.41
CA VAL A 361 3.40 -14.87 12.68
C VAL A 361 4.00 -16.04 11.90
N CYS A 362 3.39 -17.21 11.94
CA CYS A 362 3.90 -18.40 11.23
C CYS A 362 4.01 -18.18 9.72
N GLN A 363 3.05 -17.45 9.12
CA GLN A 363 3.07 -17.15 7.69
C GLN A 363 4.11 -16.11 7.29
N CYS A 364 4.35 -15.09 8.14
CA CYS A 364 5.11 -13.91 7.76
C CYS A 364 6.53 -13.88 8.34
N ARG A 365 6.92 -14.74 9.28
CA ARG A 365 8.18 -14.66 10.03
C ARG A 365 9.45 -14.90 9.21
N ASN A 366 9.38 -15.51 8.02
CA ASN A 366 10.54 -15.65 7.14
C ASN A 366 10.79 -14.41 6.26
N HIS A 367 9.82 -13.47 6.16
CA HIS A 367 10.01 -12.24 5.40
C HIS A 367 10.93 -11.27 6.16
N PRO A 368 12.12 -10.92 5.61
CA PRO A 368 13.01 -9.97 6.28
C PRO A 368 12.45 -8.55 6.33
N SER A 369 11.54 -8.18 5.44
CA SER A 369 10.85 -6.88 5.44
C SER A 369 9.96 -6.68 6.67
N VAL A 370 9.35 -7.74 7.22
CA VAL A 370 8.55 -7.64 8.44
C VAL A 370 9.46 -7.30 9.61
N PHE A 371 9.33 -6.11 10.18
CA PHE A 371 10.18 -5.63 11.27
C PHE A 371 9.45 -5.47 12.61
N LEU A 372 8.10 -5.48 12.60
CA LEU A 372 7.26 -5.19 13.75
C LEU A 372 5.96 -5.99 13.68
N TRP A 373 5.58 -6.61 14.79
CA TRP A 373 4.34 -7.36 14.93
C TRP A 373 3.28 -6.54 15.66
N GLY A 374 2.08 -6.37 15.06
CA GLY A 374 0.91 -5.80 15.71
C GLY A 374 0.23 -6.82 16.61
N ALA A 375 0.47 -6.71 17.91
CA ALA A 375 -0.03 -7.63 18.94
C ALA A 375 -1.35 -7.19 19.57
N ARG A 376 -1.84 -5.99 19.20
CA ARG A 376 -3.07 -5.36 19.70
C ARG A 376 -4.00 -5.06 18.53
N VAL A 377 -5.30 -5.22 18.75
CA VAL A 377 -6.35 -4.76 17.84
C VAL A 377 -6.29 -3.23 17.71
N ASN A 378 -6.26 -2.73 16.48
CA ASN A 378 -6.17 -1.29 16.21
C ASN A 378 -7.22 -0.50 16.99
N GLY A 379 -6.77 0.49 17.77
CA GLY A 379 -7.62 1.43 18.48
C GLY A 379 -8.52 0.83 19.54
N SER A 380 -8.30 -0.39 20.00
CA SER A 380 -9.13 -1.07 21.01
C SER A 380 -8.83 -0.58 22.43
N PRO A 381 -9.79 -0.74 23.37
CA PRO A 381 -9.57 -0.55 24.79
C PRO A 381 -8.47 -1.48 25.34
N ASP A 382 -7.93 -1.14 26.52
CA ASP A 382 -7.02 -2.00 27.25
C ASP A 382 -7.71 -3.31 27.71
N ASP A 383 -7.04 -4.43 27.48
CA ASP A 383 -7.35 -5.75 28.03
C ASP A 383 -6.04 -6.46 28.37
N GLU A 384 -5.61 -6.28 29.62
CA GLU A 384 -4.30 -6.76 30.08
C GLU A 384 -4.13 -8.28 29.90
N ALA A 385 -5.15 -9.04 30.28
CA ALA A 385 -5.09 -10.50 30.24
C ALA A 385 -5.00 -11.01 28.80
N PHE A 386 -5.75 -10.40 27.89
CA PHE A 386 -5.73 -10.77 26.47
C PHE A 386 -4.42 -10.37 25.78
N TYR A 387 -3.98 -9.12 25.95
CA TYR A 387 -2.77 -8.64 25.26
C TYR A 387 -1.47 -9.21 25.82
N LYS A 388 -1.40 -9.64 27.08
CA LYS A 388 -0.31 -10.49 27.56
C LYS A 388 -0.24 -11.80 26.76
N ARG A 389 -1.37 -12.47 26.53
CA ARG A 389 -1.44 -13.73 25.77
C ARG A 389 -1.00 -13.55 24.31
N THR A 390 -1.39 -12.46 23.64
CA THR A 390 -0.98 -12.19 22.26
C THR A 390 0.50 -11.92 22.15
N ASN A 391 1.06 -11.07 23.03
CA ASN A 391 2.50 -10.77 23.07
C ASN A 391 3.33 -12.04 23.35
N GLU A 392 2.98 -12.82 24.36
CA GLU A 392 3.65 -14.08 24.67
C GLU A 392 3.60 -15.08 23.50
N ALA A 393 2.46 -15.17 22.79
CA ALA A 393 2.32 -16.06 21.65
C ALA A 393 3.23 -15.64 20.49
N ILE A 394 3.33 -14.34 20.21
CA ILE A 394 4.21 -13.79 19.18
C ILE A 394 5.67 -14.05 19.52
N HIS A 395 6.13 -13.64 20.73
CA HIS A 395 7.53 -13.84 21.15
C HIS A 395 7.96 -15.30 21.18
N ARG A 396 7.04 -16.22 21.49
CA ARG A 396 7.33 -17.67 21.44
C ARG A 396 7.54 -18.19 20.03
N LEU A 397 6.83 -17.60 19.03
CA LEU A 397 6.89 -18.02 17.63
C LEU A 397 7.99 -17.29 16.86
N ASP A 398 8.33 -16.08 17.28
CA ASP A 398 9.38 -15.25 16.71
C ASP A 398 9.99 -14.31 17.76
N PRO A 399 11.12 -14.71 18.36
CA PRO A 399 11.83 -13.88 19.36
C PRO A 399 12.70 -12.78 18.72
N THR A 400 12.74 -12.67 17.41
CA THR A 400 13.68 -11.78 16.69
C THR A 400 13.11 -10.40 16.40
N ARG A 401 11.79 -10.22 16.52
CA ARG A 401 11.09 -8.96 16.22
C ARG A 401 10.32 -8.45 17.42
N PRO A 402 10.30 -7.12 17.62
CA PRO A 402 9.47 -6.52 18.66
C PRO A 402 7.98 -6.57 18.30
N THR A 403 7.15 -6.40 19.33
CA THR A 403 5.70 -6.22 19.23
C THR A 403 5.31 -4.75 19.39
N ALA A 404 4.17 -4.36 18.82
CA ALA A 404 3.55 -3.05 19.00
C ALA A 404 2.03 -3.16 19.07
N GLY A 405 1.39 -2.10 19.54
CA GLY A 405 -0.06 -1.95 19.52
C GLY A 405 -0.43 -0.54 19.05
N ALA A 406 -1.38 -0.43 18.13
CA ALA A 406 -1.88 0.86 17.65
C ALA A 406 -2.90 1.42 18.64
N HIS A 407 -2.46 2.31 19.51
CA HIS A 407 -3.24 3.00 20.55
C HIS A 407 -3.92 4.25 19.99
N ILE A 408 -5.10 4.61 20.52
CA ILE A 408 -5.83 5.84 20.15
C ILE A 408 -5.96 6.83 21.31
N ARG A 409 -5.64 6.42 22.52
CA ARG A 409 -5.66 7.26 23.71
C ARG A 409 -4.28 7.42 24.30
N ARG A 410 -4.04 8.54 24.93
CA ARG A 410 -2.78 8.80 25.63
C ARG A 410 -2.68 7.90 26.86
N ARG A 411 -1.46 7.43 27.14
CA ARG A 411 -1.09 6.67 28.35
C ARG A 411 -1.89 5.39 28.59
N GLU A 412 -2.38 4.77 27.49
CA GLU A 412 -2.90 3.40 27.55
C GLU A 412 -1.81 2.43 28.00
N GLN A 413 -2.22 1.29 28.50
CA GLN A 413 -1.29 0.29 29.05
C GLN A 413 -0.35 -0.26 27.96
N LEU A 414 0.95 -0.15 28.20
CA LEU A 414 1.98 -0.65 27.29
C LEU A 414 2.44 -2.05 27.72
N LEU A 415 1.88 -3.06 27.07
CA LEU A 415 2.27 -4.46 27.25
C LEU A 415 3.27 -4.90 26.17
N GLU A 416 3.26 -4.22 25.04
CA GLU A 416 4.10 -4.42 23.88
C GLU A 416 5.52 -3.84 24.09
N ASP A 417 6.44 -4.15 23.17
CA ASP A 417 7.80 -3.60 23.22
C ASP A 417 7.85 -2.14 22.74
N VAL A 418 6.94 -1.76 21.83
CA VAL A 418 6.89 -0.46 21.17
C VAL A 418 5.50 0.15 21.32
N TYR A 419 5.43 1.41 21.72
CA TYR A 419 4.19 2.18 21.73
C TYR A 419 3.93 2.76 20.35
N ALA A 420 2.95 2.25 19.63
CA ALA A 420 2.47 2.82 18.38
C ALA A 420 1.19 3.63 18.65
N TYR A 421 1.09 4.84 18.10
CA TYR A 421 0.00 5.77 18.40
C TYR A 421 -0.64 6.34 17.13
N ASN A 422 -1.96 6.30 17.07
CA ASN A 422 -2.74 6.95 16.02
C ASN A 422 -2.94 8.42 16.39
N ASP A 423 -2.09 9.29 15.83
CA ASP A 423 -2.07 10.71 16.15
C ASP A 423 -2.92 11.54 15.19
N TYR A 424 -4.15 11.75 15.57
CA TYR A 424 -5.08 12.62 14.86
C TYR A 424 -5.30 13.98 15.56
N SER A 425 -4.28 14.47 16.30
CA SER A 425 -4.37 15.70 17.08
C SER A 425 -4.28 16.99 16.24
N TYR A 426 -3.60 16.94 15.08
CA TYR A 426 -3.36 18.13 14.27
C TYR A 426 -4.65 18.74 13.68
N ARG A 427 -4.78 20.06 13.83
CA ARG A 427 -5.94 20.86 13.37
C ARG A 427 -5.55 22.01 12.43
N GLY A 428 -4.39 21.88 11.76
CA GLY A 428 -3.90 22.90 10.81
C GLY A 428 -3.08 24.02 11.44
N ARG A 429 -2.97 24.08 12.77
CA ARG A 429 -2.20 25.09 13.52
C ARG A 429 -1.48 24.46 14.72
N GLY A 430 -0.38 25.07 15.13
CA GLY A 430 0.43 24.59 16.26
C GLY A 430 1.23 23.32 15.92
N PRO A 431 1.68 22.56 16.94
CA PRO A 431 2.39 21.30 16.75
C PRO A 431 1.54 20.31 15.95
N ALA A 432 2.16 19.65 14.97
CA ALA A 432 1.48 18.75 14.06
C ALA A 432 1.39 17.31 14.58
N CYS A 433 2.11 16.98 15.63
CA CYS A 433 1.92 15.74 16.39
C CYS A 433 2.08 16.00 17.89
N GLU A 434 1.54 15.09 18.68
CA GLU A 434 1.65 15.17 20.14
C GLU A 434 3.06 14.90 20.63
N ALA A 435 3.41 15.50 21.76
CA ALA A 435 4.69 15.23 22.40
C ALA A 435 4.75 13.78 22.90
N ARG A 436 5.74 13.00 22.45
CA ARG A 436 5.95 11.60 22.84
C ARG A 436 5.81 11.38 24.36
N ALA A 437 6.40 12.25 25.17
CA ALA A 437 6.39 12.15 26.63
C ALA A 437 4.97 12.33 27.24
N SER A 438 4.03 12.95 26.53
CA SER A 438 2.64 13.08 26.96
C SER A 438 1.79 11.88 26.55
N VAL A 439 2.21 11.16 25.52
CA VAL A 439 1.45 10.07 24.89
C VAL A 439 1.83 8.70 25.45
N THR A 440 3.13 8.31 25.40
CA THR A 440 3.53 7.00 25.90
C THR A 440 3.63 6.98 27.42
N PRO A 441 3.21 5.89 28.12
CA PRO A 441 3.41 5.75 29.56
C PRO A 441 4.87 5.46 29.92
N ASP A 442 5.69 4.97 28.99
CA ASP A 442 7.11 4.65 29.22
C ASP A 442 8.02 5.17 28.09
N THR A 443 8.71 6.24 28.35
CA THR A 443 9.66 6.86 27.39
C THR A 443 10.98 6.08 27.21
N ARG A 444 11.22 5.02 27.99
CA ARG A 444 12.41 4.14 27.83
C ARG A 444 12.21 3.12 26.70
N LYS A 445 10.98 2.86 26.30
CA LYS A 445 10.61 1.98 25.19
C LYS A 445 10.54 2.72 23.85
N GLY A 446 10.52 1.99 22.74
CA GLY A 446 10.34 2.54 21.40
C GLY A 446 8.97 3.24 21.21
N TYR A 447 8.92 4.21 20.31
CA TYR A 447 7.71 4.95 19.98
C TYR A 447 7.65 5.28 18.49
N LEU A 448 6.46 5.14 17.88
CA LEU A 448 6.16 5.58 16.53
C LEU A 448 4.72 6.09 16.40
N ILE A 449 4.45 6.88 15.36
CA ILE A 449 3.09 7.29 14.98
C ILE A 449 2.58 6.32 13.93
N SER A 450 1.57 5.49 14.29
CA SER A 450 1.02 4.43 13.42
C SER A 450 0.00 4.93 12.42
N GLU A 451 -0.68 6.04 12.72
CA GLU A 451 -1.62 6.69 11.79
C GLU A 451 -1.62 8.20 11.99
N PHE A 452 -1.79 8.95 10.90
CA PHE A 452 -2.08 10.38 10.90
C PHE A 452 -2.66 10.82 9.54
N GLY A 453 -3.31 11.96 9.48
CA GLY A 453 -3.64 12.66 8.23
C GLY A 453 -5.04 12.40 7.69
N GLY A 454 -5.20 11.61 6.66
CA GLY A 454 -6.38 11.54 5.80
C GLY A 454 -7.75 11.53 6.46
N GLN A 455 -7.91 10.82 7.59
CA GLN A 455 -9.17 10.81 8.33
C GLN A 455 -9.52 12.18 8.94
N ASN A 456 -8.53 12.96 9.38
CA ASN A 456 -8.74 14.32 9.89
C ASN A 456 -9.03 15.35 8.79
N PHE A 457 -8.54 15.09 7.60
CA PHE A 457 -8.68 16.01 6.47
C PHE A 457 -8.81 15.22 5.17
N PRO A 458 -9.98 14.59 4.91
CA PRO A 458 -10.22 13.88 3.66
C PRO A 458 -10.24 14.89 2.49
N ALA A 459 -9.66 14.51 1.35
CA ALA A 459 -9.71 15.30 0.14
C ALA A 459 -9.99 14.43 -1.08
N LYS A 460 -10.95 14.86 -1.88
CA LYS A 460 -11.34 14.23 -3.14
C LYS A 460 -10.47 14.78 -4.28
N PRO A 461 -10.22 14.00 -5.33
CA PRO A 461 -9.51 14.52 -6.50
C PRO A 461 -10.18 15.75 -7.14
N PHE A 462 -11.50 15.90 -6.99
CA PHE A 462 -12.32 16.97 -7.56
C PHE A 462 -12.68 18.10 -6.58
N ASP A 463 -12.10 18.12 -5.38
CA ASP A 463 -12.18 19.28 -4.49
C ASP A 463 -11.40 20.46 -5.07
N ASP A 464 -11.70 21.68 -4.62
CA ASP A 464 -10.97 22.89 -5.03
C ASP A 464 -9.47 22.83 -4.66
N GLU A 465 -8.67 23.68 -5.32
CA GLU A 465 -7.21 23.71 -5.12
C GLU A 465 -6.81 23.98 -3.67
N ALA A 466 -7.54 24.88 -2.99
CA ALA A 466 -7.21 25.28 -1.63
C ALA A 466 -7.41 24.09 -0.67
N HIS A 467 -8.50 23.34 -0.84
CA HIS A 467 -8.77 22.15 -0.03
C HIS A 467 -7.72 21.05 -0.26
N ARG A 468 -7.38 20.75 -1.51
CA ARG A 468 -6.34 19.75 -1.86
C ARG A 468 -4.95 20.16 -1.34
N LEU A 469 -4.62 21.47 -1.39
CA LEU A 469 -3.38 22.00 -0.84
C LEU A 469 -3.31 21.87 0.68
N VAL A 470 -4.40 22.18 1.39
CA VAL A 470 -4.45 22.03 2.87
C VAL A 470 -4.21 20.59 3.28
N GLN A 471 -4.77 19.59 2.58
CA GLN A 471 -4.47 18.18 2.84
C GLN A 471 -2.96 17.89 2.66
N ALA A 472 -2.37 18.31 1.55
CA ALA A 472 -0.95 18.08 1.29
C ALA A 472 -0.05 18.71 2.37
N LEU A 473 -0.33 19.96 2.76
CA LEU A 473 0.42 20.65 3.82
C LEU A 473 0.18 20.03 5.20
N HIS A 474 -1.00 19.41 5.44
CA HIS A 474 -1.27 18.62 6.64
C HIS A 474 -0.32 17.40 6.73
N PHE A 475 -0.20 16.62 5.66
CA PHE A 475 0.75 15.51 5.60
C PHE A 475 2.20 15.98 5.79
N ALA A 476 2.59 17.06 5.12
CA ALA A 476 3.93 17.64 5.26
C ALA A 476 4.23 18.07 6.70
N ALA A 477 3.26 18.67 7.40
CA ALA A 477 3.43 19.15 8.76
C ALA A 477 3.65 18.00 9.76
N VAL A 478 2.83 16.94 9.69
CA VAL A 478 2.98 15.79 10.59
C VAL A 478 4.27 15.02 10.31
N LEU A 479 4.63 14.81 9.03
CA LEU A 479 5.92 14.22 8.66
C LEU A 479 7.09 15.02 9.22
N ASN A 480 7.07 16.36 9.07
CA ASN A 480 8.09 17.25 9.60
C ASN A 480 8.25 17.09 11.12
N ASP A 481 7.15 17.19 11.87
CA ASP A 481 7.19 17.19 13.33
C ASP A 481 7.54 15.81 13.88
N SER A 482 7.13 14.73 13.23
CA SER A 482 7.52 13.37 13.60
C SER A 482 9.02 13.12 13.42
N ILE A 483 9.65 13.73 12.40
CA ILE A 483 11.10 13.67 12.17
C ILE A 483 11.86 14.54 13.17
N ALA A 484 11.32 15.73 13.45
CA ALA A 484 11.95 16.71 14.36
C ALA A 484 11.97 16.24 15.82
N GLN A 485 10.97 15.41 16.23
CA GLN A 485 10.83 15.00 17.62
C GLN A 485 11.77 13.87 18.00
N GLN A 486 12.59 14.09 19.03
CA GLN A 486 13.56 13.11 19.51
C GLN A 486 12.88 11.84 20.05
N GLY A 487 13.39 10.68 19.64
CA GLY A 487 12.90 9.37 20.10
C GLY A 487 11.63 8.89 19.40
N VAL A 488 11.12 9.64 18.44
CA VAL A 488 10.09 9.15 17.48
C VAL A 488 10.82 8.43 16.36
N ALA A 489 10.43 7.17 16.10
CA ALA A 489 11.03 6.37 15.02
C ALA A 489 10.54 6.78 13.65
N GLY A 490 9.49 7.57 13.56
CA GLY A 490 8.84 8.04 12.37
C GLY A 490 7.33 7.82 12.38
N SER A 491 6.70 7.90 11.23
CA SER A 491 5.24 7.92 11.12
C SER A 491 4.71 7.24 9.87
N PHE A 492 3.43 6.81 9.93
CA PHE A 492 2.68 6.17 8.84
C PHE A 492 1.44 7.00 8.51
N GLY A 493 1.37 7.57 7.31
CA GLY A 493 0.19 8.32 6.86
C GLY A 493 -1.01 7.41 6.61
N TRP A 494 -2.19 7.88 6.93
CA TRP A 494 -3.45 7.23 6.59
C TRP A 494 -4.05 7.89 5.34
N CYS A 495 -4.06 7.28 4.13
CA CYS A 495 -3.44 6.00 3.79
C CYS A 495 -2.95 6.01 2.33
N LEU A 496 -2.55 4.87 1.77
CA LEU A 496 -2.05 4.75 0.38
C LEU A 496 -3.11 5.21 -0.63
N ALA A 497 -4.28 4.60 -0.60
CA ALA A 497 -5.33 4.85 -1.57
C ALA A 497 -6.70 5.01 -0.91
N ASP A 498 -7.60 5.74 -1.56
CA ASP A 498 -9.00 5.77 -1.20
C ASP A 498 -9.58 4.36 -1.19
N TYR A 499 -10.60 4.11 -0.38
CA TYR A 499 -11.19 2.78 -0.23
C TYR A 499 -12.69 2.84 0.06
N ASN A 500 -13.41 1.79 -0.33
CA ASN A 500 -14.82 1.66 -0.02
C ASN A 500 -15.02 1.38 1.48
N THR A 501 -16.07 1.96 2.05
CA THR A 501 -16.36 1.89 3.48
C THR A 501 -17.77 1.39 3.77
N HIS A 502 -17.96 0.92 5.00
CA HIS A 502 -19.22 0.44 5.52
C HIS A 502 -20.26 1.59 5.64
N ARG A 503 -21.55 1.27 5.39
CA ARG A 503 -22.66 2.27 5.45
C ARG A 503 -22.75 3.01 6.78
N GLU A 504 -22.42 2.31 7.88
CA GLU A 504 -22.50 2.86 9.23
C GLU A 504 -21.35 3.81 9.57
N PHE A 505 -20.29 3.83 8.78
CA PHE A 505 -19.19 4.78 8.93
C PHE A 505 -19.60 6.22 8.58
N GLY A 506 -20.61 6.39 7.70
CA GLY A 506 -21.23 7.68 7.41
C GLY A 506 -20.59 8.47 6.27
N SER A 507 -19.71 7.90 5.46
CA SER A 507 -19.25 8.55 4.21
C SER A 507 -20.41 8.70 3.21
N GLY A 508 -20.54 9.89 2.59
CA GLY A 508 -21.69 10.25 1.77
C GLY A 508 -21.92 9.33 0.56
N ASP A 509 -20.86 8.90 -0.13
CA ASP A 509 -20.88 8.00 -1.27
C ASP A 509 -20.22 6.63 -0.99
N ARG A 510 -19.98 6.34 0.30
CA ARG A 510 -19.33 5.12 0.82
C ARG A 510 -17.91 4.91 0.31
N ILE A 511 -17.20 6.02 0.12
CA ILE A 511 -15.76 6.04 -0.11
C ILE A 511 -15.10 6.88 1.00
N CYS A 512 -14.06 6.36 1.61
CA CYS A 512 -13.13 7.13 2.44
C CYS A 512 -12.08 7.76 1.53
N TYR A 513 -12.14 9.08 1.36
CA TYR A 513 -11.19 9.85 0.55
C TYR A 513 -9.93 10.22 1.35
N HIS A 514 -9.40 9.24 2.08
CA HIS A 514 -8.28 9.40 3.00
C HIS A 514 -6.92 9.18 2.33
N GLY A 515 -6.91 8.55 1.15
CA GLY A 515 -5.69 8.18 0.44
C GLY A 515 -4.88 9.35 -0.06
N VAL A 516 -3.57 9.14 -0.19
CA VAL A 516 -2.69 10.02 -0.99
C VAL A 516 -2.82 9.71 -2.49
N MET A 517 -3.46 8.59 -2.83
CA MET A 517 -3.88 8.19 -4.17
C MET A 517 -5.37 7.91 -4.20
N ASP A 518 -5.99 7.92 -5.39
CA ASP A 518 -7.38 7.51 -5.57
C ASP A 518 -7.54 5.96 -5.57
N LEU A 519 -8.77 5.46 -5.76
CA LEU A 519 -9.08 4.03 -5.82
C LEU A 519 -8.30 3.25 -6.90
N PHE A 520 -7.86 3.91 -7.98
CA PHE A 520 -7.08 3.32 -9.06
C PHE A 520 -5.57 3.56 -8.91
N ARG A 521 -5.12 4.13 -7.79
CA ARG A 521 -3.73 4.52 -7.48
C ARG A 521 -3.23 5.70 -8.34
N ASN A 522 -4.12 6.53 -8.89
CA ASN A 522 -3.70 7.82 -9.42
C ASN A 522 -3.28 8.75 -8.27
N PRO A 523 -2.14 9.46 -8.39
CA PRO A 523 -1.65 10.31 -7.31
C PRO A 523 -2.52 11.55 -7.11
N LYS A 524 -2.87 11.85 -5.86
CA LYS A 524 -3.37 13.16 -5.43
C LYS A 524 -2.21 14.10 -5.10
N LEU A 525 -2.48 15.39 -4.85
CA LEU A 525 -1.43 16.34 -4.50
C LEU A 525 -0.60 15.92 -3.26
N SER A 526 -1.23 15.28 -2.29
CA SER A 526 -0.56 14.74 -1.10
C SER A 526 0.45 13.62 -1.40
N ALA A 527 0.35 12.92 -2.53
CA ALA A 527 1.36 11.96 -2.97
C ALA A 527 2.72 12.66 -3.26
N ALA A 528 2.68 13.88 -3.79
CA ALA A 528 3.88 14.66 -4.07
C ALA A 528 4.66 15.04 -2.80
N VAL A 529 3.99 15.14 -1.65
CA VAL A 529 4.64 15.36 -0.34
C VAL A 529 5.62 14.23 -0.04
N TYR A 530 5.19 12.97 -0.25
CA TYR A 530 6.04 11.79 -0.06
C TYR A 530 7.11 11.68 -1.15
N ALA A 531 6.70 11.81 -2.41
CA ALA A 531 7.58 11.65 -3.56
C ALA A 531 8.74 12.63 -3.55
N SER A 532 8.50 13.89 -3.11
CA SER A 532 9.54 14.92 -3.00
C SER A 532 10.56 14.66 -1.89
N GLN A 533 10.31 13.71 -0.96
CA GLN A 533 11.29 13.41 0.09
C GLN A 533 12.36 12.38 -0.34
N LYS A 534 12.33 11.91 -1.59
CA LYS A 534 13.37 11.02 -2.15
C LYS A 534 14.67 11.79 -2.38
N THR A 535 15.80 11.15 -2.07
CA THR A 535 17.12 11.69 -2.47
C THR A 535 17.32 11.46 -3.98
N PRO A 536 17.44 12.52 -4.80
CA PRO A 536 17.64 12.35 -6.24
C PRO A 536 19.06 11.83 -6.53
N ARG A 537 19.17 10.91 -7.49
CA ARG A 537 20.45 10.36 -8.00
C ARG A 537 20.70 10.76 -9.45
N ALA A 538 19.65 11.10 -10.17
CA ALA A 538 19.67 11.50 -11.58
C ALA A 538 18.60 12.60 -11.83
N PRO A 539 18.72 13.37 -12.93
CA PRO A 539 17.70 14.36 -13.32
C PRO A 539 16.29 13.79 -13.43
N SER A 540 16.16 12.52 -13.82
CA SER A 540 14.87 11.79 -13.88
C SER A 540 14.21 11.58 -12.52
N ASP A 541 14.96 11.65 -11.41
CA ASP A 541 14.45 11.47 -10.05
C ASP A 541 13.83 12.76 -9.49
N ILE A 542 14.00 13.89 -10.20
CA ILE A 542 13.49 15.18 -9.74
C ILE A 542 11.96 15.20 -9.87
N VAL A 543 11.33 15.45 -8.75
CA VAL A 543 9.89 15.74 -8.63
C VAL A 543 9.68 17.24 -8.78
N LEU A 544 8.66 17.63 -9.52
CA LEU A 544 8.21 19.02 -9.61
C LEU A 544 6.69 19.02 -9.72
N GLU A 545 6.02 19.22 -8.59
CA GLU A 545 4.56 19.28 -8.53
C GLU A 545 4.13 20.67 -8.03
N VAL A 546 3.38 21.38 -8.86
CA VAL A 546 2.87 22.74 -8.59
C VAL A 546 1.42 22.61 -8.12
N SER A 547 1.10 23.11 -6.94
CA SER A 547 -0.20 22.94 -6.30
C SER A 547 -1.36 23.67 -7.01
N SER A 548 -1.08 24.65 -7.87
CA SER A 548 -2.08 25.44 -8.57
C SER A 548 -2.03 25.20 -10.08
N ALA A 549 -3.21 25.17 -10.69
CA ALA A 549 -3.36 25.19 -12.15
C ALA A 549 -3.10 26.59 -12.74
N MET A 550 -2.96 27.63 -11.90
CA MET A 550 -2.84 29.04 -12.29
C MET A 550 -4.00 29.52 -13.18
N ALA A 551 -5.16 28.89 -13.03
CA ALA A 551 -6.39 29.26 -13.72
C ALA A 551 -7.04 30.48 -13.00
N LEU A 552 -6.57 31.68 -13.30
CA LEU A 552 -6.90 32.89 -12.55
C LEU A 552 -8.41 33.18 -12.53
N GLY A 553 -9.14 32.81 -13.58
CA GLY A 553 -10.61 32.98 -13.67
C GLY A 553 -11.38 32.20 -12.61
N ASP A 554 -10.80 31.12 -12.05
CA ASP A 554 -11.41 30.29 -11.00
C ASP A 554 -11.04 30.73 -9.58
N LEU A 555 -10.14 31.72 -9.45
CA LEU A 555 -9.68 32.24 -8.17
C LEU A 555 -10.44 33.50 -7.76
N PRO A 556 -10.69 33.72 -6.46
CA PRO A 556 -11.35 34.94 -5.97
C PRO A 556 -10.65 36.22 -6.47
N GLY A 557 -11.41 37.11 -7.13
CA GLY A 557 -10.87 38.34 -7.69
C GLY A 557 -9.96 38.16 -8.91
N GLY A 558 -9.76 36.95 -9.44
CA GLY A 558 -8.84 36.66 -10.54
C GLY A 558 -7.36 36.81 -10.15
N VAL A 559 -7.03 36.56 -8.89
CA VAL A 559 -5.70 36.81 -8.31
C VAL A 559 -5.05 35.48 -7.93
N PRO A 560 -3.75 35.25 -8.23
CA PRO A 560 -3.04 34.05 -7.80
C PRO A 560 -3.17 33.84 -6.30
N GLY A 561 -3.67 32.67 -5.89
CA GLY A 561 -3.79 32.24 -4.50
C GLY A 561 -2.45 31.80 -3.90
N ALA A 562 -2.52 31.03 -2.82
CA ALA A 562 -1.36 30.37 -2.26
C ALA A 562 -0.87 29.29 -3.24
N CYS A 563 0.37 29.39 -3.71
CA CYS A 563 0.98 28.40 -4.60
C CYS A 563 2.20 27.78 -3.92
N TRP A 564 2.20 26.46 -3.85
CA TRP A 564 3.27 25.65 -3.27
C TRP A 564 3.84 24.68 -4.29
N VAL A 565 5.13 24.44 -4.21
CA VAL A 565 5.83 23.48 -5.06
C VAL A 565 6.43 22.38 -4.18
N PHE A 566 6.05 21.14 -4.47
CA PHE A 566 6.63 19.95 -3.85
C PHE A 566 7.73 19.40 -4.76
N THR A 567 8.98 19.51 -4.31
CA THR A 567 10.14 19.13 -5.12
C THR A 567 11.30 18.69 -4.26
N ASN A 568 12.15 17.81 -4.81
CA ASN A 568 13.46 17.44 -4.25
C ASN A 568 14.62 18.12 -4.98
N ALA A 569 14.34 19.15 -5.79
CA ALA A 569 15.33 20.01 -6.41
C ALA A 569 15.92 21.02 -5.40
N GLU A 570 17.01 21.67 -5.77
CA GLU A 570 17.70 22.67 -4.94
C GLU A 570 16.92 23.99 -4.88
N SER A 571 16.28 24.37 -5.98
CA SER A 571 15.44 25.58 -6.09
C SER A 571 14.43 25.45 -7.25
N VAL A 572 13.51 26.43 -7.32
CA VAL A 572 12.54 26.56 -8.41
C VAL A 572 12.62 27.97 -8.98
N ARG A 573 12.81 28.09 -10.29
CA ARG A 573 12.71 29.37 -11.02
C ARG A 573 11.30 29.56 -11.54
N LEU A 574 10.74 30.74 -11.32
CA LEU A 574 9.46 31.16 -11.87
C LEU A 574 9.70 32.15 -13.02
N TYR A 575 8.97 31.92 -14.11
CA TYR A 575 8.87 32.83 -15.24
C TYR A 575 7.41 33.17 -15.51
N ARG A 576 7.17 34.37 -16.01
CA ARG A 576 5.89 34.83 -16.57
C ARG A 576 6.11 35.10 -18.06
N GLY A 577 5.59 34.26 -18.93
CA GLY A 577 6.01 34.18 -20.32
C GLY A 577 7.52 33.94 -20.43
N ASN A 578 8.22 34.82 -21.15
CA ASN A 578 9.68 34.72 -21.29
C ASN A 578 10.45 35.44 -20.18
N ASP A 579 9.75 36.11 -19.26
CA ASP A 579 10.39 36.96 -18.25
C ASP A 579 10.65 36.16 -16.97
N PHE A 580 11.90 36.16 -16.54
CA PHE A 580 12.27 35.66 -15.22
C PHE A 580 11.60 36.53 -14.15
N VAL A 581 10.98 35.87 -13.17
CA VAL A 581 10.34 36.53 -12.01
C VAL A 581 11.26 36.44 -10.80
N ALA A 582 11.49 35.23 -10.32
CA ALA A 582 12.30 34.97 -9.13
C ALA A 582 12.76 33.49 -9.08
N GLU A 583 13.78 33.26 -8.26
CA GLU A 583 14.21 31.88 -7.87
C GLU A 583 13.91 31.66 -6.39
N PHE A 584 13.26 30.52 -6.07
CA PHE A 584 12.82 30.18 -4.74
C PHE A 584 13.55 28.92 -4.25
N ALA A 585 14.13 28.98 -3.07
CA ALA A 585 14.76 27.86 -2.40
C ALA A 585 13.91 27.35 -1.23
N PRO A 586 14.08 26.07 -0.82
CA PRO A 586 13.40 25.53 0.37
C PRO A 586 13.77 26.33 1.62
N ASP A 587 12.76 26.72 2.43
CA ASP A 587 13.01 27.38 3.71
C ASP A 587 13.48 26.35 4.76
N ARG A 588 14.80 26.33 4.98
CA ARG A 588 15.48 25.46 5.95
C ARG A 588 15.36 25.93 7.42
N ARG A 589 14.69 27.03 7.67
CA ARG A 589 14.43 27.61 9.02
C ARG A 589 12.94 27.73 9.32
N GLY A 590 12.10 27.53 8.31
CA GLY A 590 10.64 27.62 8.42
C GLY A 590 9.97 26.39 8.99
N ARG A 591 8.66 26.32 8.81
CA ARG A 591 7.76 25.31 9.37
C ARG A 591 8.14 23.87 9.02
N PHE A 592 8.72 23.64 7.83
CA PHE A 592 9.01 22.32 7.30
C PHE A 592 10.51 21.97 7.31
N ALA A 593 11.30 22.63 8.15
CA ALA A 593 12.76 22.57 8.15
C ALA A 593 13.36 21.18 8.46
N ALA A 594 12.62 20.29 9.13
CA ALA A 594 13.07 18.93 9.44
C ALA A 594 12.86 17.95 8.27
N LEU A 595 12.03 18.30 7.28
CA LEU A 595 11.90 17.49 6.08
C LEU A 595 13.20 17.49 5.26
N PRO A 596 13.62 16.36 4.65
CA PRO A 596 14.73 16.32 3.71
C PRO A 596 14.60 17.37 2.60
N HIS A 597 13.41 17.52 2.06
CA HIS A 597 13.06 18.49 1.01
C HIS A 597 11.79 19.26 1.42
N PRO A 598 11.93 20.42 2.12
CA PRO A 598 10.79 21.25 2.49
C PRO A 598 10.04 21.73 1.26
N PRO A 599 8.68 21.73 1.27
CA PRO A 599 7.91 22.35 0.18
C PRO A 599 8.24 23.83 0.06
N ILE A 600 8.24 24.35 -1.18
CA ILE A 600 8.61 25.72 -1.51
C ILE A 600 7.34 26.54 -1.71
N GLU A 601 7.18 27.60 -0.94
CA GLU A 601 6.10 28.59 -1.17
C GLU A 601 6.50 29.59 -2.25
N ILE A 602 5.68 29.71 -3.28
CA ILE A 602 5.81 30.75 -4.30
C ILE A 602 5.03 31.97 -3.80
N ASN A 603 5.73 32.89 -3.18
CA ASN A 603 5.15 34.02 -2.51
C ASN A 603 5.39 35.36 -3.22
N ASP A 604 6.16 35.36 -4.31
CA ASP A 604 6.41 36.53 -5.18
C ASP A 604 6.11 36.22 -6.65
N PHE A 605 5.18 36.96 -7.24
CA PHE A 605 4.78 36.86 -8.65
C PHE A 605 5.22 38.11 -9.45
N VAL A 606 5.96 38.99 -8.84
CA VAL A 606 6.37 40.29 -9.40
C VAL A 606 7.87 40.33 -9.64
N GLY A 607 8.67 40.07 -8.60
CA GLY A 607 10.11 39.90 -8.66
C GLY A 607 10.85 40.91 -9.50
N SER A 608 11.68 40.44 -10.42
CA SER A 608 12.53 41.26 -11.29
C SER A 608 11.75 42.02 -12.38
N LEU A 609 10.44 41.82 -12.55
CA LEU A 609 9.64 42.51 -13.55
C LEU A 609 9.62 44.04 -13.30
N LEU A 610 9.69 44.48 -12.05
CA LEU A 610 9.74 45.91 -11.69
C LEU A 610 11.06 46.58 -12.11
N GLU A 611 12.18 45.91 -11.94
CA GLU A 611 13.48 46.41 -12.43
C GLU A 611 13.44 46.52 -13.95
N LYS A 612 12.95 45.49 -14.62
CA LYS A 612 12.90 45.41 -16.08
C LYS A 612 11.98 46.46 -16.75
N TYR A 613 10.77 46.62 -16.21
CA TYR A 613 9.69 47.38 -16.86
C TYR A 613 9.32 48.69 -16.22
N GLU A 614 9.68 48.92 -14.96
CA GLU A 614 9.51 50.23 -14.28
C GLU A 614 10.85 50.97 -14.08
N GLY A 615 11.99 50.34 -14.45
CA GLY A 615 13.31 50.95 -14.28
C GLY A 615 13.70 51.19 -12.82
N MET A 616 13.14 50.46 -11.90
CA MET A 616 13.43 50.56 -10.45
C MET A 616 14.81 50.00 -10.14
N ASP A 617 15.50 50.60 -9.20
CA ASP A 617 16.66 49.94 -8.58
C ASP A 617 16.20 48.73 -7.76
N HIS A 618 17.12 47.77 -7.54
CA HIS A 618 16.83 46.51 -6.88
C HIS A 618 16.17 46.67 -5.50
N ALA A 619 16.64 47.64 -4.68
CA ALA A 619 16.10 47.83 -3.32
C ALA A 619 14.65 48.37 -3.34
N SER A 620 14.36 49.32 -4.25
CA SER A 620 13.01 49.84 -4.48
C SER A 620 12.09 48.77 -5.04
N ALA A 621 12.54 47.98 -6.01
CA ALA A 621 11.79 46.90 -6.61
C ALA A 621 11.37 45.85 -5.56
N LEU A 622 12.27 45.42 -4.67
CA LEU A 622 11.95 44.51 -3.58
C LEU A 622 10.88 45.05 -2.63
N GLN A 623 10.92 46.37 -2.30
CA GLN A 623 9.90 46.96 -1.44
C GLN A 623 8.54 47.03 -2.11
N VAL A 624 8.50 47.38 -3.39
CA VAL A 624 7.25 47.46 -4.18
C VAL A 624 6.68 46.03 -4.37
N ALA A 625 7.52 45.04 -4.73
CA ALA A 625 7.09 43.66 -4.84
C ALA A 625 6.47 43.14 -3.53
N ALA A 626 7.07 43.50 -2.40
CA ALA A 626 6.52 43.15 -1.09
C ALA A 626 5.14 43.78 -0.83
N ILE A 627 4.92 45.02 -1.24
CA ILE A 627 3.61 45.72 -1.15
C ILE A 627 2.60 45.02 -2.04
N LEU A 628 2.93 44.77 -3.31
CA LEU A 628 2.01 44.15 -4.27
C LEU A 628 1.61 42.73 -3.86
N ASN A 629 2.57 41.93 -3.38
CA ASN A 629 2.31 40.56 -2.90
C ASN A 629 1.53 40.54 -1.57
N GLU A 630 1.69 41.55 -0.71
CA GLU A 630 0.84 41.72 0.48
C GLU A 630 -0.59 42.02 0.09
N LEU A 631 -0.80 43.04 -0.78
CA LEU A 631 -2.15 43.38 -1.27
C LEU A 631 -2.86 42.19 -1.94
N ARG A 632 -2.11 41.35 -2.62
CA ARG A 632 -2.61 40.12 -3.21
C ARG A 632 -3.16 39.16 -2.14
N ARG A 633 -2.47 39.01 -1.00
CA ARG A 633 -2.86 38.09 0.08
C ARG A 633 -3.96 38.62 0.98
N ASP A 634 -3.94 39.93 1.25
CA ASP A 634 -4.72 40.57 2.31
C ASP A 634 -5.87 41.44 1.73
N ALA A 635 -6.46 40.95 0.64
CA ALA A 635 -7.68 41.55 0.02
C ALA A 635 -7.58 43.04 -0.23
N MET A 636 -6.44 43.53 -0.72
CA MET A 636 -6.16 44.94 -1.05
C MET A 636 -6.04 45.88 0.18
N GLU A 637 -5.81 45.35 1.36
CA GLU A 637 -5.59 46.15 2.59
C GLU A 637 -4.08 46.22 2.91
N PRO A 638 -3.44 47.41 2.71
CA PRO A 638 -2.02 47.57 3.01
C PRO A 638 -1.80 47.66 4.53
N SER A 639 -0.85 46.91 5.04
CA SER A 639 -0.40 47.00 6.43
C SER A 639 0.24 48.37 6.76
N PRO A 640 0.37 48.73 8.04
CA PRO A 640 1.14 49.89 8.42
C PRO A 640 2.57 49.92 7.85
N LEU A 641 3.22 48.75 7.73
CA LEU A 641 4.55 48.65 7.14
C LEU A 641 4.54 48.96 5.63
N SER A 642 3.56 48.46 4.91
CA SER A 642 3.43 48.74 3.47
C SER A 642 3.08 50.21 3.21
N ARG A 643 2.26 50.80 4.05
CA ARG A 643 2.01 52.24 3.99
C ARG A 643 3.30 53.07 4.24
N ALA A 644 4.13 52.67 5.21
CA ALA A 644 5.44 53.30 5.47
C ALA A 644 6.40 53.15 4.26
N ARG A 645 6.44 51.98 3.63
CA ARG A 645 7.21 51.72 2.40
C ARG A 645 6.72 52.64 1.23
N MET A 646 5.43 52.72 1.02
CA MET A 646 4.85 53.63 0.01
C MET A 646 5.30 55.10 0.22
N LEU A 647 5.23 55.57 1.46
CA LEU A 647 5.69 56.90 1.79
C LEU A 647 7.21 57.10 1.53
N SER A 648 8.04 56.12 1.92
CA SER A 648 9.50 56.20 1.71
C SER A 648 9.89 56.20 0.23
N LEU A 649 9.12 55.46 -0.59
CA LEU A 649 9.30 55.39 -2.05
C LEU A 649 8.58 56.51 -2.82
N ARG A 650 7.84 57.39 -2.11
CA ARG A 650 7.02 58.46 -2.72
C ARG A 650 5.96 57.92 -3.70
N LEU A 651 5.44 56.75 -3.45
CA LEU A 651 4.41 56.12 -4.28
C LEU A 651 3.02 56.52 -3.80
N GLY A 652 2.20 57.03 -4.71
CA GLY A 652 0.76 57.20 -4.50
C GLY A 652 0.00 55.88 -4.60
N TRP A 653 -1.20 55.86 -4.02
CA TRP A 653 -2.08 54.69 -4.13
C TRP A 653 -2.37 54.29 -5.59
N ASN A 654 -2.55 55.31 -6.47
CA ASN A 654 -2.79 55.08 -7.90
C ASN A 654 -1.59 54.40 -8.61
N ASP A 655 -0.36 54.72 -8.20
CA ASP A 655 0.83 54.08 -8.75
C ASP A 655 0.87 52.60 -8.34
N VAL A 656 0.57 52.29 -7.09
CA VAL A 656 0.50 50.94 -6.56
C VAL A 656 -0.60 50.15 -7.25
N LEU A 657 -1.80 50.70 -7.42
CA LEU A 657 -2.90 50.09 -8.15
C LEU A 657 -2.55 49.80 -9.62
N ARG A 658 -1.91 50.77 -10.32
CA ARG A 658 -1.46 50.61 -11.69
C ARG A 658 -0.49 49.39 -11.81
N MET A 659 0.50 49.33 -10.90
CA MET A 659 1.46 48.19 -10.88
C MET A 659 0.77 46.90 -10.47
N TYR A 660 -0.16 46.93 -9.51
CA TYR A 660 -0.92 45.76 -9.10
C TYR A 660 -1.69 45.15 -10.29
N TYR A 661 -2.47 45.99 -11.01
CA TYR A 661 -3.19 45.53 -12.19
C TYR A 661 -2.29 45.00 -13.31
N LYS A 662 -1.09 45.61 -13.47
CA LYS A 662 -0.11 45.18 -14.49
C LYS A 662 0.57 43.85 -14.15
N TYR A 663 0.98 43.63 -12.89
CA TYR A 663 1.85 42.53 -12.51
C TYR A 663 1.11 41.39 -11.78
N ILE A 664 0.13 41.68 -10.97
CA ILE A 664 -0.68 40.66 -10.28
C ILE A 664 -1.88 40.28 -11.14
N GLY A 665 -2.59 41.26 -11.66
CA GLY A 665 -3.80 41.06 -12.45
C GLY A 665 -5.08 41.22 -11.60
N VAL A 666 -6.21 41.20 -12.30
CA VAL A 666 -7.57 41.20 -11.76
C VAL A 666 -8.47 40.49 -12.78
N LEU A 667 -9.74 40.23 -12.43
CA LEU A 667 -10.78 39.76 -13.38
C LEU A 667 -10.77 40.63 -14.65
N GLY A 668 -10.66 40.02 -15.82
CA GLY A 668 -10.55 40.66 -17.13
C GLY A 668 -9.12 40.97 -17.59
N SER A 669 -8.10 40.73 -16.77
CA SER A 669 -6.71 40.75 -17.27
C SER A 669 -6.44 39.56 -18.19
N PRO A 670 -5.60 39.69 -19.22
CA PRO A 670 -5.20 38.59 -20.07
C PRO A 670 -4.56 37.47 -19.22
N ALA A 671 -4.94 36.23 -19.48
CA ALA A 671 -4.29 35.06 -18.88
C ALA A 671 -2.81 35.04 -19.26
N ALA A 672 -1.96 34.71 -18.30
CA ALA A 672 -0.52 34.63 -18.48
C ALA A 672 -0.03 33.18 -18.45
N GLU A 673 1.03 32.93 -19.24
CA GLU A 673 1.84 31.70 -19.06
C GLU A 673 2.70 31.85 -17.81
N TYR A 674 2.72 30.82 -16.97
CA TYR A 674 3.66 30.64 -15.87
C TYR A 674 4.49 29.39 -16.09
N ARG A 675 5.82 29.54 -16.01
CA ARG A 675 6.75 28.42 -16.18
C ARG A 675 7.55 28.24 -14.90
N PHE A 676 7.51 27.03 -14.35
CA PHE A 676 8.26 26.59 -13.17
C PHE A 676 9.37 25.67 -13.61
N GLU A 677 10.63 25.99 -13.27
CA GLU A 677 11.79 25.19 -13.59
C GLU A 677 12.47 24.69 -12.30
N ALA A 678 12.51 23.38 -12.10
CA ALA A 678 13.29 22.77 -11.02
C ALA A 678 14.77 22.83 -11.36
N VAL A 679 15.57 23.41 -10.45
CA VAL A 679 17.02 23.56 -10.60
C VAL A 679 17.73 22.52 -9.75
N TRP A 680 18.65 21.77 -10.40
CA TRP A 680 19.49 20.77 -9.75
C TRP A 680 20.91 20.87 -10.31
N HIS A 681 21.92 20.97 -9.43
CA HIS A 681 23.32 21.27 -9.80
C HIS A 681 23.44 22.51 -10.72
N GLY A 682 22.70 23.57 -10.38
CA GLY A 682 22.70 24.84 -11.08
C GLY A 682 22.00 24.85 -12.45
N ARG A 683 21.40 23.72 -12.88
CA ARG A 683 20.72 23.59 -14.18
C ARG A 683 19.24 23.30 -14.01
N ALA A 684 18.42 23.87 -14.90
CA ALA A 684 17.01 23.47 -15.02
C ALA A 684 16.94 22.05 -15.58
N VAL A 685 16.30 21.14 -14.83
CA VAL A 685 16.23 19.70 -15.19
C VAL A 685 14.81 19.21 -15.41
N ARG A 686 13.80 19.93 -14.90
CA ARG A 686 12.39 19.63 -15.10
C ARG A 686 11.59 20.93 -15.16
N THR A 687 10.59 20.97 -16.04
CA THR A 687 9.76 22.17 -16.28
C THR A 687 8.28 21.81 -16.22
N VAL A 688 7.49 22.68 -15.60
CA VAL A 688 6.02 22.68 -15.64
C VAL A 688 5.58 24.03 -16.20
N VAL A 689 4.73 24.00 -17.22
CA VAL A 689 4.15 25.20 -17.82
C VAL A 689 2.66 25.21 -17.51
N ARG A 690 2.18 26.32 -16.95
CA ARG A 690 0.77 26.60 -16.68
C ARG A 690 0.33 27.75 -17.60
N GLU A 691 -0.50 27.47 -18.57
CA GLU A 691 -1.04 28.43 -19.52
C GLU A 691 -2.52 28.13 -19.81
N PRO A 692 -3.26 28.99 -20.48
CA PRO A 692 -4.62 28.71 -20.90
C PRO A 692 -4.71 27.40 -21.67
N VAL A 693 -5.70 26.55 -21.31
CA VAL A 693 -5.93 25.27 -21.95
C VAL A 693 -6.32 25.49 -23.41
N GLN A 694 -5.53 24.94 -24.33
CA GLN A 694 -5.75 25.03 -25.78
C GLN A 694 -6.27 23.70 -26.35
N SER A 695 -5.89 22.58 -25.75
CA SER A 695 -6.35 21.24 -26.14
C SER A 695 -6.46 20.31 -24.94
N VAL A 696 -7.40 19.39 -25.03
CA VAL A 696 -7.58 18.31 -24.05
C VAL A 696 -7.14 17.01 -24.69
N ARG A 697 -6.32 16.23 -24.00
CA ARG A 697 -5.90 14.91 -24.42
C ARG A 697 -6.22 13.89 -23.33
N LEU A 698 -6.57 12.68 -23.74
CA LEU A 698 -6.71 11.55 -22.86
C LEU A 698 -5.38 10.78 -22.80
N GLU A 699 -4.79 10.71 -21.64
CA GLU A 699 -3.64 9.85 -21.34
C GLU A 699 -4.13 8.52 -20.77
N CYS A 700 -3.66 7.41 -21.33
CA CYS A 700 -3.95 6.05 -20.86
C CYS A 700 -2.62 5.34 -20.55
N VAL A 701 -2.42 4.96 -19.28
CA VAL A 701 -1.19 4.30 -18.83
C VAL A 701 -1.52 2.91 -18.30
N VAL A 702 -0.92 1.89 -18.90
CA VAL A 702 -0.96 0.50 -18.39
C VAL A 702 0.30 0.26 -17.56
N HIS A 703 0.14 0.05 -16.24
CA HIS A 703 1.26 -0.04 -15.31
C HIS A 703 2.06 -1.35 -15.40
N ASN A 704 1.41 -2.45 -15.79
CA ASN A 704 2.02 -3.76 -15.97
C ASN A 704 1.53 -4.39 -17.30
N PRO A 705 2.11 -4.00 -18.46
CA PRO A 705 1.59 -4.37 -19.79
C PRO A 705 1.93 -5.81 -20.20
N ILE A 706 2.73 -6.54 -19.42
CA ILE A 706 3.05 -7.95 -19.68
C ILE A 706 2.37 -8.78 -18.60
N LEU A 707 1.40 -9.59 -19.02
CA LEU A 707 0.59 -10.44 -18.13
C LEU A 707 0.92 -11.92 -18.37
N THR A 708 0.74 -12.75 -17.33
CA THR A 708 0.95 -14.19 -17.41
C THR A 708 -0.32 -14.93 -16.99
N ASP A 709 -1.03 -15.53 -17.94
CA ASP A 709 -2.19 -16.37 -17.69
C ASP A 709 -1.75 -17.83 -17.38
N GLY A 710 -2.56 -18.54 -16.61
CA GLY A 710 -2.34 -19.92 -16.22
C GLY A 710 -3.57 -20.45 -15.46
N PRO A 711 -3.43 -21.36 -14.51
CA PRO A 711 -4.51 -21.72 -13.58
C PRO A 711 -5.05 -20.49 -12.84
N THR A 712 -4.18 -19.52 -12.54
CA THR A 712 -4.54 -18.20 -12.02
C THR A 712 -4.60 -17.19 -13.17
N TRP A 713 -5.68 -16.41 -13.24
CA TRP A 713 -5.74 -15.26 -14.15
C TRP A 713 -4.83 -14.14 -13.68
N ASP A 714 -4.41 -13.28 -14.60
CA ASP A 714 -3.57 -12.11 -14.31
C ASP A 714 -4.29 -10.81 -14.71
N CYS A 715 -3.77 -9.66 -14.25
CA CYS A 715 -4.46 -8.39 -14.40
C CYS A 715 -3.50 -7.21 -14.56
N ALA A 716 -3.86 -6.30 -15.47
CA ALA A 716 -3.21 -5.00 -15.60
C ALA A 716 -4.04 -3.89 -14.94
N ALA A 717 -3.36 -2.99 -14.21
CA ALA A 717 -3.93 -1.73 -13.76
C ALA A 717 -3.78 -0.65 -14.85
N VAL A 718 -4.86 0.08 -15.10
CA VAL A 718 -4.92 1.16 -16.10
C VAL A 718 -5.31 2.46 -15.42
N SER A 719 -4.48 3.48 -15.58
CA SER A 719 -4.78 4.87 -15.22
C SER A 719 -5.25 5.65 -16.43
N LEU A 720 -6.30 6.46 -16.25
CA LEU A 720 -6.87 7.37 -17.24
C LEU A 720 -6.75 8.80 -16.71
N ARG A 721 -6.23 9.72 -17.51
CA ARG A 721 -6.05 11.11 -17.10
C ARG A 721 -6.41 12.06 -18.26
N ALA A 722 -7.24 13.06 -17.98
CA ALA A 722 -7.41 14.20 -18.90
C ALA A 722 -6.28 15.20 -18.64
N ILE A 723 -5.53 15.53 -19.67
CA ILE A 723 -4.37 16.42 -19.61
C ILE A 723 -4.46 17.52 -20.68
N ASP A 724 -3.84 18.67 -20.39
CA ASP A 724 -3.70 19.76 -21.34
C ASP A 724 -2.55 19.51 -22.36
N GLN A 725 -2.28 20.50 -23.20
CA GLN A 725 -1.18 20.46 -24.18
C GLN A 725 0.21 20.30 -23.54
N ASN A 726 0.39 20.69 -22.29
CA ASN A 726 1.65 20.61 -21.54
C ASN A 726 1.75 19.35 -20.64
N GLY A 727 0.72 18.48 -20.66
CA GLY A 727 0.67 17.29 -19.83
C GLY A 727 0.20 17.51 -18.40
N ASN A 728 -0.35 18.68 -18.08
CA ASN A 728 -0.92 18.94 -16.77
C ASN A 728 -2.30 18.30 -16.63
N LEU A 729 -2.57 17.76 -15.46
CA LEU A 729 -3.90 17.22 -15.12
C LEU A 729 -4.96 18.34 -15.19
N LEU A 730 -6.10 18.01 -15.78
CA LEU A 730 -7.28 18.88 -15.85
C LEU A 730 -8.30 18.47 -14.78
N PRO A 731 -8.24 19.03 -13.56
CA PRO A 731 -9.01 18.56 -12.42
C PRO A 731 -10.52 18.78 -12.53
N TYR A 732 -10.96 19.62 -13.45
CA TYR A 732 -12.39 19.89 -13.68
C TYR A 732 -12.97 19.10 -14.86
N CYS A 733 -12.17 18.26 -15.55
CA CYS A 733 -12.65 17.36 -16.58
C CYS A 733 -13.37 16.19 -15.90
N GLY A 734 -14.68 16.12 -16.08
CA GLY A 734 -15.56 15.05 -15.58
C GLY A 734 -16.11 14.13 -16.68
N GLU A 735 -15.54 14.21 -17.88
CA GLU A 735 -16.03 13.49 -19.06
C GLU A 735 -15.98 11.96 -18.88
N ALA A 736 -16.89 11.29 -19.56
CA ALA A 736 -16.93 9.84 -19.58
C ALA A 736 -15.96 9.28 -20.62
N VAL A 737 -15.18 8.28 -20.23
CA VAL A 737 -14.28 7.54 -21.12
C VAL A 737 -14.95 6.20 -21.48
N GLN A 738 -15.18 5.98 -22.77
CA GLN A 738 -15.63 4.70 -23.31
C GLN A 738 -14.42 3.79 -23.53
N LEU A 739 -14.52 2.55 -23.05
CA LEU A 739 -13.47 1.55 -23.10
C LEU A 739 -13.91 0.35 -23.93
N ARG A 740 -13.05 -0.13 -24.81
CA ARG A 740 -13.24 -1.35 -25.59
C ARG A 740 -11.91 -2.12 -25.66
N THR A 741 -11.97 -3.43 -25.52
CA THR A 741 -10.81 -4.30 -25.63
C THR A 741 -10.86 -5.16 -26.89
N GLU A 742 -9.69 -5.45 -27.44
CA GLU A 742 -9.45 -6.47 -28.46
C GLU A 742 -8.36 -7.42 -27.97
N GLY A 743 -8.44 -8.71 -28.37
CA GLY A 743 -7.51 -9.75 -27.92
C GLY A 743 -7.88 -10.38 -26.57
N PRO A 744 -6.99 -11.19 -25.98
CA PRO A 744 -7.30 -12.08 -24.86
C PRO A 744 -7.35 -11.39 -23.49
N VAL A 745 -8.08 -10.27 -23.38
CA VAL A 745 -8.34 -9.55 -22.13
C VAL A 745 -9.80 -9.10 -22.05
N LYS A 746 -10.29 -8.94 -20.82
CA LYS A 746 -11.60 -8.35 -20.52
C LYS A 746 -11.47 -7.23 -19.50
N ILE A 747 -12.37 -6.23 -19.59
CA ILE A 747 -12.47 -5.14 -18.61
C ILE A 747 -13.08 -5.68 -17.32
N LEU A 748 -12.46 -5.37 -16.16
CA LEU A 748 -13.06 -5.54 -14.84
C LEU A 748 -13.72 -4.21 -14.43
N GLY A 749 -15.03 -4.18 -14.36
CA GLY A 749 -15.82 -2.99 -14.11
C GLY A 749 -16.62 -2.52 -15.35
N PRO A 750 -17.10 -1.28 -15.36
CA PRO A 750 -17.92 -0.75 -16.46
C PRO A 750 -17.08 -0.45 -17.72
N ALA A 751 -17.70 -0.57 -18.89
CA ALA A 751 -17.12 -0.16 -20.15
C ALA A 751 -17.13 1.38 -20.35
N VAL A 752 -17.80 2.12 -19.49
CA VAL A 752 -17.83 3.57 -19.48
C VAL A 752 -17.41 4.05 -18.09
N VAL A 753 -16.29 4.77 -18.01
CA VAL A 753 -15.70 5.24 -16.76
C VAL A 753 -15.77 6.76 -16.71
N PRO A 754 -16.46 7.38 -15.73
CA PRO A 754 -16.42 8.80 -15.54
C PRO A 754 -15.07 9.23 -14.96
N LEU A 755 -14.49 10.31 -15.47
CA LEU A 755 -13.35 10.95 -14.80
C LEU A 755 -13.84 11.73 -13.56
N ARG A 756 -13.03 11.71 -12.51
CA ARG A 756 -13.26 12.41 -11.24
C ARG A 756 -12.01 13.21 -10.90
N GLY A 757 -12.11 14.51 -10.98
CA GLY A 757 -10.92 15.37 -10.86
C GLY A 757 -9.92 15.15 -12.01
N GLY A 758 -10.42 14.89 -13.22
CA GLY A 758 -9.61 14.57 -14.39
C GLY A 758 -8.98 13.18 -14.41
N MET A 759 -9.28 12.34 -13.42
CA MET A 759 -8.67 11.01 -13.24
C MET A 759 -9.72 9.91 -13.20
N GLY A 760 -9.33 8.74 -13.65
CA GLY A 760 -10.12 7.51 -13.59
C GLY A 760 -9.23 6.29 -13.80
N GLY A 761 -9.84 5.15 -13.94
CA GLY A 761 -9.07 3.93 -14.19
C GLY A 761 -9.95 2.70 -14.40
N THR A 762 -9.30 1.61 -14.75
CA THR A 762 -9.92 0.31 -14.90
C THR A 762 -8.87 -0.79 -14.69
N TYR A 763 -9.31 -2.05 -14.80
CA TYR A 763 -8.44 -3.22 -14.76
C TYR A 763 -8.73 -4.11 -15.96
N LEU A 764 -7.68 -4.73 -16.51
CA LEU A 764 -7.78 -5.65 -17.64
C LEU A 764 -7.33 -7.03 -17.20
N ALA A 765 -8.28 -7.98 -17.11
CA ALA A 765 -8.00 -9.35 -16.73
C ALA A 765 -7.81 -10.24 -17.96
N THR A 766 -6.89 -11.20 -17.86
CA THR A 766 -6.64 -12.22 -18.90
C THR A 766 -7.81 -13.21 -19.02
N THR A 767 -7.99 -13.80 -20.22
CA THR A 767 -9.14 -14.68 -20.52
C THR A 767 -8.77 -16.15 -20.80
N GLY A 768 -7.50 -16.54 -20.62
CA GLY A 768 -7.03 -17.92 -20.80
C GLY A 768 -6.18 -18.16 -22.05
N GLU A 769 -5.98 -17.15 -22.88
CA GLU A 769 -5.25 -17.28 -24.15
C GLU A 769 -4.01 -16.36 -24.17
N ALA A 770 -2.94 -16.81 -24.82
CA ALA A 770 -1.79 -15.98 -25.13
C ALA A 770 -2.05 -15.09 -26.34
N GLY A 771 -1.42 -13.91 -26.38
CA GLY A 771 -1.54 -13.01 -27.53
C GLY A 771 -1.27 -11.56 -27.20
N ARG A 772 -1.51 -10.70 -28.18
CA ARG A 772 -1.53 -9.25 -28.00
C ARG A 772 -2.96 -8.79 -27.74
N ALA A 773 -3.09 -7.80 -26.88
CA ALA A 773 -4.36 -7.14 -26.61
C ALA A 773 -4.22 -5.62 -26.74
N VAL A 774 -5.32 -4.98 -27.09
CA VAL A 774 -5.42 -3.53 -27.23
C VAL A 774 -6.60 -3.04 -26.39
N LEU A 775 -6.37 -1.99 -25.61
CA LEU A 775 -7.41 -1.20 -24.98
C LEU A 775 -7.61 0.08 -25.80
N HIS A 776 -8.79 0.27 -26.35
CA HIS A 776 -9.21 1.51 -27.00
C HIS A 776 -9.95 2.37 -25.99
N CYS A 777 -9.54 3.64 -25.87
CA CYS A 777 -10.12 4.63 -24.97
C CYS A 777 -10.63 5.81 -25.80
N ARG A 778 -11.91 6.16 -25.66
CA ARG A 778 -12.53 7.30 -26.32
C ARG A 778 -13.17 8.24 -25.31
N MET A 779 -12.82 9.52 -25.41
CA MET A 779 -13.39 10.61 -24.64
C MET A 779 -13.86 11.71 -25.58
N GLU A 780 -15.03 12.28 -25.35
CA GLU A 780 -15.53 13.40 -26.19
C GLU A 780 -14.60 14.60 -26.04
N GLY A 781 -14.29 15.24 -27.16
CA GLY A 781 -13.38 16.42 -27.19
C GLY A 781 -11.89 16.09 -27.15
N ALA A 782 -11.50 14.79 -27.12
CA ALA A 782 -10.11 14.36 -27.21
C ALA A 782 -9.92 13.37 -28.36
N LEU A 783 -8.65 13.18 -28.80
CA LEU A 783 -8.30 12.13 -29.75
C LEU A 783 -8.41 10.76 -29.06
N ASP A 784 -8.86 9.76 -29.82
CA ASP A 784 -8.90 8.37 -29.37
C ASP A 784 -7.46 7.90 -29.02
N THR A 785 -7.34 7.17 -27.93
CA THR A 785 -6.05 6.68 -27.40
C THR A 785 -6.09 5.15 -27.30
N GLU A 786 -4.96 4.52 -27.59
CA GLU A 786 -4.79 3.08 -27.51
C GLU A 786 -3.66 2.71 -26.54
N ALA A 787 -3.85 1.60 -25.82
CA ALA A 787 -2.82 1.02 -24.97
C ALA A 787 -2.68 -0.48 -25.27
N TYR A 788 -1.44 -0.98 -25.27
CA TYR A 788 -1.09 -2.31 -25.74
C TYR A 788 -0.60 -3.19 -24.60
N LEU A 789 -1.02 -4.47 -24.64
CA LEU A 789 -0.63 -5.50 -23.68
C LEU A 789 -0.13 -6.74 -24.39
N THR A 790 0.69 -7.52 -23.70
CA THR A 790 1.13 -8.85 -24.13
C THR A 790 0.79 -9.88 -23.07
N ILE A 791 0.03 -10.89 -23.47
CA ILE A 791 -0.38 -12.00 -22.60
C ILE A 791 0.46 -13.22 -22.94
N ARG A 792 1.10 -13.82 -21.95
CA ARG A 792 1.83 -15.07 -22.01
C ARG A 792 1.04 -16.13 -21.26
N CYS A 793 1.00 -17.38 -21.75
CA CYS A 793 0.48 -18.50 -20.98
C CYS A 793 1.64 -19.25 -20.32
N ARG A 794 1.46 -19.65 -19.04
CA ARG A 794 2.31 -20.68 -18.44
C ARG A 794 1.94 -22.02 -19.05
N GLU A 795 2.96 -22.79 -19.49
CA GLU A 795 2.81 -24.18 -19.89
C GLU A 795 2.43 -25.07 -18.72
#